data_ec317afbff9f14ff94267bf4b4e6dcc8
#
_entry.id   ec317afbff9f14ff94267bf4b4e6dcc8
#
_cell.length_a   1.000
_cell.length_b   1.000
_cell.length_c   1.000
_cell.angle_alpha   90.00
_cell.angle_beta   90.00
_cell.angle_gamma   90.00
#
_symmetry.space_group_name_H-M   'P 1'
#
loop_
_entity.id
_entity.type
_entity.pdbx_description
1 polymer ?
#
loop_
_entity_poly.entity_id
_entity_poly.type
_entity_poly.pdbx_seq_one_letter_code
_entity_poly.pdbx_strand_id
1 'polypeptide(L)'
;MKFTPSVGSKWRNAFVIALFTLLAVTESGATHLRAGDIVAVRQNCSRTFIITITVYTNTGSTVRFGGDRDIINFGDGTWEYVPEIENTPRPDLDAEGTVATASYTISHTYPTTGTYVISYREPNRNEGVLNMDGSINTTFYLETVIKMDAFLGCNDTPRLLVPPIDHACPGVAWTHNPGAFDPDKDSLSYALVVPFSDRRTEVVNYKDPNDPKFYTNYETANEEGTGPPTFSIDPVTGTITWDAPGAIGEYNIAFHIIEWRKRNGRWHQMGYVRRDMQILVDDCDNERPDLILPPDTCVVAGTILDETIFGIDPDNDDVKIEAFSEIFNFPSNQSPATYTPRPGVNDFQPSAPPAELNFRWETECVHVKQQPYQVVFKITDNPDNGPKLVTFKTWFITVVGPPPEWGDVQLNLSDRSTTLEWDPYFCQNAETMQVWRKVDGTPFEPDNCETGMPSYLGYELVGQVPIKNAEQVPNTSYVDNNGGKGLAPGARYCYRLVAVFPLQGGGESYVSKDTCIGPILADVPIMTHVSVDVTDVSAGEIRVSWKKPFDADVGQFPPPYRYALYRAVGFARGTDSVLVAELSDTTYLDTGLNTEDNVYNYSVTAYASNDAEVGSSFPASSVRLTAQSQVGRIMLTWDAFVPWSNQIQTVPNKHQIYRGEEGAPESEFVLIDEVDVLTNGFMYVDEGQNGELADDQTYCYRIMTRGGYGNPAIDEPLENFSQIICAQVGDTIPPCKPTLLVQSLNCEEFLQDQDNCGTNIFQNTIYWNRDRDEGCDTNILGYKIYRSLTADGDFTLIAEAGIVTDTFYIDTSVSSFAYCYRISAVDRSLNESELSDPICNDNCPYYELPNVFTPNGDGCNDLLSAYSDRNLSGEEGGCGISEEALTKCARFVDSVIFRVYNRWGQEVYNYEGSTSDDVNSIYIDWDGIDNSGNQLSTGVYYYVAEVTFDIVSPNKTKTLKGWVHLIR
;
A
#
# COMPACT_ATOMS: atom_id res chain seq x y z
N MET A 1 -18.90 -99.46 -19.52
CA MET A 1 -17.66 -99.06 -20.16
C MET A 1 -17.32 -97.68 -19.61
N LYS A 2 -16.19 -97.50 -19.04
CA LYS A 2 -15.76 -96.44 -18.15
C LYS A 2 -15.36 -95.20 -18.94
N PHE A 3 -15.83 -94.05 -18.55
CA PHE A 3 -15.27 -92.72 -18.95
C PHE A 3 -14.74 -92.02 -17.68
N THR A 4 -13.44 -91.76 -17.71
CA THR A 4 -12.80 -90.90 -16.75
C THR A 4 -12.79 -89.46 -17.21
N PRO A 5 -13.16 -88.40 -16.42
CA PRO A 5 -12.99 -87.04 -16.85
C PRO A 5 -11.60 -86.53 -16.40
N SER A 6 -10.91 -85.84 -17.34
CA SER A 6 -9.65 -85.11 -17.10
C SER A 6 -9.85 -83.92 -16.23
N VAL A 7 -9.23 -83.90 -15.08
CA VAL A 7 -9.03 -82.70 -14.24
C VAL A 7 -7.81 -81.99 -14.75
N GLY A 8 -8.03 -80.90 -15.55
CA GLY A 8 -6.86 -80.21 -16.14
C GLY A 8 -7.02 -78.74 -16.56
N SER A 9 -8.25 -78.22 -16.55
CA SER A 9 -8.41 -76.80 -17.12
C SER A 9 -8.93 -75.73 -16.13
N LYS A 10 -9.43 -76.11 -14.94
CA LYS A 10 -9.97 -75.11 -13.99
C LYS A 10 -8.92 -74.43 -13.09
N TRP A 11 -7.79 -75.02 -12.91
CA TRP A 11 -6.72 -74.44 -12.07
C TRP A 11 -5.85 -73.44 -12.80
N ARG A 12 -5.74 -73.51 -14.14
CA ARG A 12 -4.94 -72.60 -14.95
C ARG A 12 -5.62 -71.19 -15.11
N ASN A 13 -6.96 -71.19 -15.12
CA ASN A 13 -7.71 -69.93 -15.17
C ASN A 13 -7.86 -69.26 -13.79
N ALA A 14 -7.90 -70.04 -12.71
CA ALA A 14 -7.87 -69.51 -11.35
C ALA A 14 -6.51 -68.87 -11.00
N PHE A 15 -5.40 -69.40 -11.50
CA PHE A 15 -4.06 -68.84 -11.27
C PHE A 15 -3.80 -67.59 -12.13
N VAL A 16 -4.36 -67.52 -13.32
CA VAL A 16 -4.26 -66.32 -14.22
C VAL A 16 -5.14 -65.19 -13.68
N ILE A 17 -6.33 -65.49 -13.14
CA ILE A 17 -7.18 -64.49 -12.51
C ILE A 17 -6.56 -64.02 -11.15
N ALA A 18 -5.97 -64.88 -10.38
CA ALA A 18 -5.26 -64.49 -9.15
C ALA A 18 -3.95 -63.73 -9.45
N LEU A 19 -3.27 -64.01 -10.58
CA LEU A 19 -2.09 -63.25 -11.02
C LEU A 19 -2.45 -61.88 -11.61
N PHE A 20 -3.60 -61.76 -12.28
CA PHE A 20 -4.12 -60.48 -12.77
C PHE A 20 -4.73 -59.62 -11.66
N THR A 21 -5.29 -60.22 -10.57
CA THR A 21 -5.74 -59.49 -9.38
C THR A 21 -4.58 -59.11 -8.45
N LEU A 22 -3.41 -59.75 -8.54
CA LEU A 22 -2.20 -59.30 -7.80
C LEU A 22 -1.37 -58.27 -8.55
N LEU A 23 -1.66 -58.03 -9.83
CA LEU A 23 -0.99 -56.96 -10.63
C LEU A 23 -1.83 -55.68 -10.79
N ALA A 24 -3.02 -55.64 -10.20
CA ALA A 24 -3.79 -54.45 -10.00
C ALA A 24 -3.61 -53.91 -8.58
N VAL A 25 -2.38 -53.83 -8.08
CA VAL A 25 -2.04 -52.85 -7.09
C VAL A 25 -1.97 -51.52 -7.88
N THR A 26 -3.11 -50.89 -8.03
CA THR A 26 -3.14 -49.46 -8.22
C THR A 26 -2.29 -48.92 -7.08
N GLU A 27 -1.16 -48.30 -7.34
CA GLU A 27 -0.57 -47.32 -6.46
C GLU A 27 -1.71 -46.33 -6.18
N SER A 28 -2.44 -46.48 -5.10
CA SER A 28 -3.24 -45.45 -4.54
C SER A 28 -2.22 -44.44 -4.08
N GLY A 29 -1.95 -43.44 -4.91
CA GLY A 29 -1.22 -42.27 -4.50
C GLY A 29 -2.01 -41.63 -3.36
N ALA A 30 -1.72 -42.01 -2.14
CA ALA A 30 -2.31 -41.44 -0.96
C ALA A 30 -1.72 -40.02 -0.84
N THR A 31 -2.50 -39.04 -1.12
CA THR A 31 -2.19 -37.62 -0.95
C THR A 31 -2.31 -37.21 0.50
N HIS A 32 -1.53 -36.25 0.95
CA HIS A 32 -1.36 -36.03 2.38
C HIS A 32 -1.33 -34.56 2.82
N LEU A 33 -1.19 -33.57 1.88
CA LEU A 33 -1.14 -32.17 2.23
C LEU A 33 -2.54 -31.55 2.33
N ARG A 34 -2.83 -31.01 3.50
CA ARG A 34 -4.07 -30.28 3.79
C ARG A 34 -3.91 -28.77 3.74
N ALA A 35 -2.74 -28.26 4.17
CA ALA A 35 -2.47 -26.84 4.20
C ALA A 35 -0.98 -26.55 4.22
N GLY A 36 -0.59 -25.32 3.89
CA GLY A 36 0.79 -24.88 4.03
C GLY A 36 1.01 -23.40 3.75
N ASP A 37 2.19 -22.96 4.11
CA ASP A 37 2.73 -21.62 3.81
C ASP A 37 4.25 -21.63 3.81
N ILE A 38 4.85 -20.55 3.26
CA ILE A 38 6.28 -20.31 3.24
C ILE A 38 6.57 -18.97 3.91
N VAL A 39 7.43 -18.97 4.92
CA VAL A 39 7.87 -17.79 5.65
C VAL A 39 9.36 -17.57 5.42
N ALA A 40 9.79 -16.33 5.17
CA ALA A 40 11.17 -15.96 4.92
C ALA A 40 11.63 -14.86 5.88
N VAL A 41 12.68 -15.12 6.65
CA VAL A 41 13.26 -14.22 7.64
C VAL A 41 14.62 -13.73 7.16
N ARG A 42 14.80 -12.42 7.04
CA ARG A 42 16.01 -11.80 6.52
C ARG A 42 17.10 -11.72 7.59
N GLN A 43 18.29 -12.26 7.31
CA GLN A 43 19.40 -12.23 8.27
C GLN A 43 20.16 -10.89 8.26
N ASN A 44 20.12 -10.16 9.37
CA ASN A 44 20.89 -8.92 9.58
C ASN A 44 20.83 -7.93 8.41
N CYS A 45 19.64 -7.78 7.80
CA CYS A 45 19.45 -6.92 6.62
C CYS A 45 20.37 -7.26 5.43
N SER A 46 20.97 -8.43 5.41
CA SER A 46 21.77 -8.91 4.29
C SER A 46 20.89 -9.41 3.14
N ARG A 47 21.44 -9.98 2.10
CA ARG A 47 20.72 -10.67 1.04
C ARG A 47 20.42 -12.14 1.38
N THR A 48 20.68 -12.56 2.60
CA THR A 48 20.44 -13.93 3.07
C THR A 48 19.12 -14.03 3.82
N PHE A 49 18.30 -15.01 3.46
CA PHE A 49 17.06 -15.34 4.13
C PHE A 49 17.12 -16.74 4.73
N ILE A 50 16.50 -16.91 5.89
CA ILE A 50 16.10 -18.21 6.40
C ILE A 50 14.66 -18.44 5.95
N ILE A 51 14.45 -19.43 5.12
CA ILE A 51 13.17 -19.77 4.50
C ILE A 51 12.65 -21.05 5.17
N THR A 52 11.42 -21.01 5.64
CA THR A 52 10.76 -22.15 6.28
C THR A 52 9.47 -22.46 5.55
N ILE A 53 9.35 -23.68 5.03
CA ILE A 53 8.10 -24.24 4.51
C ILE A 53 7.46 -24.99 5.68
N THR A 54 6.20 -24.70 5.98
CA THR A 54 5.40 -25.44 6.96
C THR A 54 4.19 -26.04 6.26
N VAL A 55 3.98 -27.35 6.43
CA VAL A 55 2.83 -28.03 5.86
C VAL A 55 2.07 -28.81 6.94
N TYR A 56 0.79 -28.99 6.72
CA TYR A 56 -0.12 -29.77 7.53
C TYR A 56 -0.57 -31.00 6.74
N THR A 57 -0.41 -32.18 7.33
CA THR A 57 -0.54 -33.45 6.63
C THR A 57 -1.59 -34.33 7.29
N ASN A 58 -2.08 -35.34 6.57
CA ASN A 58 -2.96 -36.36 7.11
C ASN A 58 -2.13 -37.53 7.66
N THR A 59 -2.29 -37.88 8.95
CA THR A 59 -1.58 -38.98 9.60
C THR A 59 -1.93 -40.37 9.02
N GLY A 60 -3.10 -40.52 8.38
CA GLY A 60 -3.53 -41.73 7.71
C GLY A 60 -2.77 -42.02 6.41
N SER A 61 -2.02 -41.03 5.87
CA SER A 61 -1.20 -41.20 4.68
C SER A 61 0.16 -41.78 5.00
N THR A 62 0.66 -42.68 4.13
CA THR A 62 2.04 -43.20 4.18
C THR A 62 3.04 -42.31 3.46
N VAL A 63 2.56 -41.30 2.72
CA VAL A 63 3.38 -40.32 1.99
C VAL A 63 3.86 -39.26 2.98
N ARG A 64 5.13 -38.90 2.90
CA ARG A 64 5.77 -37.87 3.74
C ARG A 64 6.03 -36.63 2.92
N PHE A 65 6.08 -35.49 3.60
CA PHE A 65 6.46 -34.19 3.03
C PHE A 65 7.90 -34.22 2.55
N GLY A 66 8.14 -33.72 1.32
CA GLY A 66 9.45 -33.75 0.69
C GLY A 66 9.80 -35.10 0.06
N GLY A 67 10.90 -35.17 -0.67
CA GLY A 67 11.41 -36.37 -1.33
C GLY A 67 12.04 -36.12 -2.70
N ASP A 68 12.17 -37.15 -3.50
CA ASP A 68 12.99 -37.19 -4.74
C ASP A 68 12.55 -36.20 -5.87
N ARG A 69 11.41 -35.54 -5.74
CA ARG A 69 10.88 -34.62 -6.76
C ARG A 69 10.40 -33.30 -6.23
N ASP A 70 10.46 -33.12 -4.93
CA ASP A 70 9.93 -31.92 -4.28
C ASP A 70 11.02 -30.87 -4.17
N ILE A 71 10.79 -29.75 -4.80
CA ILE A 71 11.77 -28.67 -4.92
C ILE A 71 11.24 -27.37 -4.31
N ILE A 72 12.12 -26.66 -3.63
CA ILE A 72 11.96 -25.24 -3.33
C ILE A 72 12.71 -24.44 -4.38
N ASN A 73 12.01 -23.52 -5.03
CA ASN A 73 12.57 -22.55 -5.97
C ASN A 73 12.71 -21.19 -5.27
N PHE A 74 13.87 -20.55 -5.36
CA PHE A 74 14.14 -19.27 -4.69
C PHE A 74 13.76 -18.05 -5.54
N GLY A 75 13.37 -18.26 -6.81
CA GLY A 75 12.95 -17.18 -7.71
C GLY A 75 14.08 -16.39 -8.37
N ASP A 76 15.34 -16.77 -8.11
CA ASP A 76 16.54 -16.20 -8.74
C ASP A 76 17.18 -17.13 -9.78
N GLY A 77 16.44 -18.16 -10.20
CA GLY A 77 16.90 -19.22 -11.12
C GLY A 77 17.60 -20.38 -10.40
N THR A 78 17.70 -20.35 -9.10
CA THR A 78 18.23 -21.45 -8.28
C THR A 78 17.13 -22.17 -7.52
N TRP A 79 17.34 -23.43 -7.25
CA TRP A 79 16.42 -24.31 -6.53
C TRP A 79 17.17 -25.38 -5.74
N GLU A 80 16.47 -26.02 -4.79
CA GLU A 80 17.02 -27.11 -3.99
C GLU A 80 15.97 -28.19 -3.72
N TYR A 81 16.40 -29.43 -3.55
CA TYR A 81 15.49 -30.52 -3.17
C TYR A 81 15.11 -30.42 -1.70
N VAL A 82 13.82 -30.55 -1.39
CA VAL A 82 13.31 -30.70 -0.03
C VAL A 82 13.47 -32.18 0.35
N PRO A 83 14.27 -32.52 1.37
CA PRO A 83 14.43 -33.90 1.79
C PRO A 83 13.10 -34.43 2.39
N GLU A 84 12.94 -35.76 2.40
CA GLU A 84 11.80 -36.38 3.09
C GLU A 84 11.83 -36.04 4.58
N ILE A 85 10.75 -35.44 5.09
CA ILE A 85 10.60 -34.98 6.49
C ILE A 85 9.60 -35.88 7.20
N GLU A 86 9.91 -36.27 8.43
CA GLU A 86 9.00 -37.00 9.27
C GLU A 86 7.86 -36.10 9.79
N ASN A 87 6.63 -36.58 9.59
CA ASN A 87 5.42 -35.89 10.07
C ASN A 87 5.34 -35.98 11.60
N THR A 88 5.11 -34.85 12.25
CA THR A 88 4.91 -34.76 13.72
C THR A 88 3.40 -34.67 14.00
N PRO A 89 2.81 -35.69 14.66
CA PRO A 89 1.38 -35.67 15.00
C PRO A 89 1.02 -34.46 15.86
N ARG A 90 -0.16 -33.89 15.59
CA ARG A 90 -0.70 -32.68 16.26
C ARG A 90 -2.07 -33.01 16.88
N PRO A 91 -2.13 -33.76 17.97
CA PRO A 91 -3.39 -34.10 18.68
C PRO A 91 -4.05 -32.85 19.32
N ASP A 92 -3.34 -31.76 19.40
CA ASP A 92 -3.85 -30.44 19.81
C ASP A 92 -4.73 -29.77 18.75
N LEU A 93 -4.58 -30.13 17.49
CA LEU A 93 -5.37 -29.56 16.37
C LEU A 93 -6.59 -30.41 16.02
N ASP A 94 -6.51 -31.71 16.25
CA ASP A 94 -7.55 -32.66 15.94
C ASP A 94 -7.52 -33.81 16.95
N ALA A 95 -8.61 -33.96 17.73
CA ALA A 95 -8.73 -34.98 18.77
C ALA A 95 -8.69 -36.42 18.22
N GLU A 96 -9.07 -36.62 16.96
CA GLU A 96 -8.98 -37.91 16.28
C GLU A 96 -7.54 -38.26 15.88
N GLY A 97 -6.61 -37.30 16.01
CA GLY A 97 -5.20 -37.47 15.69
C GLY A 97 -4.92 -37.65 14.20
N THR A 98 -5.79 -37.17 13.33
CA THR A 98 -5.65 -37.26 11.87
C THR A 98 -4.71 -36.21 11.28
N VAL A 99 -4.30 -35.18 12.05
CA VAL A 99 -3.44 -34.09 11.62
C VAL A 99 -2.02 -34.22 12.13
N ALA A 100 -1.05 -33.98 11.28
CA ALA A 100 0.37 -33.84 11.62
C ALA A 100 0.97 -32.60 10.93
N THR A 101 2.13 -32.16 11.39
CA THR A 101 2.90 -31.09 10.74
C THR A 101 4.27 -31.56 10.33
N ALA A 102 4.79 -30.99 9.24
CA ALA A 102 6.19 -31.09 8.85
C ALA A 102 6.72 -29.70 8.46
N SER A 103 8.00 -29.46 8.73
CA SER A 103 8.63 -28.18 8.39
C SER A 103 10.04 -28.41 7.84
N TYR A 104 10.39 -27.69 6.81
CA TYR A 104 11.74 -27.63 6.26
C TYR A 104 12.29 -26.21 6.29
N THR A 105 13.48 -26.05 6.82
CA THR A 105 14.14 -24.74 6.92
C THR A 105 15.46 -24.75 6.19
N ILE A 106 15.68 -23.75 5.33
CA ILE A 106 16.87 -23.59 4.53
C ILE A 106 17.34 -22.12 4.54
N SER A 107 18.65 -21.92 4.38
CA SER A 107 19.24 -20.58 4.22
C SER A 107 19.63 -20.36 2.77
N HIS A 108 19.15 -19.26 2.16
CA HIS A 108 19.49 -18.88 0.80
C HIS A 108 20.00 -17.44 0.73
N THR A 109 21.03 -17.18 -0.12
CA THR A 109 21.61 -15.85 -0.34
C THR A 109 21.39 -15.42 -1.76
N TYR A 110 20.61 -14.38 -1.94
CA TYR A 110 20.30 -13.82 -3.27
C TYR A 110 21.47 -13.04 -3.88
N PRO A 111 21.70 -13.14 -5.18
CA PRO A 111 22.82 -12.46 -5.85
C PRO A 111 22.63 -10.94 -5.87
N THR A 112 21.42 -10.43 -6.02
CA THR A 112 21.10 -8.99 -6.09
C THR A 112 19.94 -8.62 -5.18
N THR A 113 19.67 -7.32 -5.04
CA THR A 113 18.41 -6.82 -4.52
C THR A 113 17.35 -6.91 -5.61
N GLY A 114 16.09 -7.05 -5.24
CA GLY A 114 14.99 -7.22 -6.20
C GLY A 114 13.76 -7.85 -5.55
N THR A 115 12.79 -8.22 -6.37
CA THR A 115 11.60 -8.96 -5.95
C THR A 115 11.73 -10.41 -6.40
N TYR A 116 11.58 -11.33 -5.47
CA TYR A 116 11.72 -12.76 -5.71
C TYR A 116 10.49 -13.51 -5.27
N VAL A 117 10.12 -14.55 -6.02
CA VAL A 117 9.02 -15.46 -5.69
C VAL A 117 9.62 -16.77 -5.22
N ILE A 118 9.54 -17.04 -3.94
CA ILE A 118 9.92 -18.32 -3.35
C ILE A 118 8.73 -19.25 -3.52
N SER A 119 8.93 -20.43 -4.06
CA SER A 119 7.84 -21.38 -4.27
C SER A 119 8.22 -22.81 -3.94
N TYR A 120 7.20 -23.57 -3.55
CA TYR A 120 7.29 -25.00 -3.29
C TYR A 120 6.16 -25.71 -4.03
N ARG A 121 6.45 -26.87 -4.58
CA ARG A 121 5.51 -27.66 -5.36
C ARG A 121 5.58 -29.13 -4.98
N GLU A 122 4.41 -29.70 -4.73
CA GLU A 122 4.23 -31.14 -4.50
C GLU A 122 3.21 -31.71 -5.50
N PRO A 123 3.41 -32.94 -6.03
CA PRO A 123 2.66 -33.41 -7.19
C PRO A 123 1.15 -33.53 -7.01
N ASN A 124 0.64 -33.74 -5.80
CA ASN A 124 -0.76 -34.13 -5.58
C ASN A 124 -1.39 -33.39 -4.39
N ARG A 125 -2.71 -33.12 -4.48
CA ARG A 125 -3.57 -32.70 -3.36
C ARG A 125 -4.36 -33.92 -2.83
N ASN A 126 -5.10 -33.73 -1.72
CA ASN A 126 -6.01 -34.73 -1.22
C ASN A 126 -7.05 -35.17 -2.28
N GLU A 127 -7.41 -36.44 -2.29
CA GLU A 127 -8.48 -36.93 -3.14
C GLU A 127 -9.84 -36.53 -2.59
N GLY A 128 -10.77 -36.14 -3.47
CA GLY A 128 -12.15 -35.87 -3.08
C GLY A 128 -12.46 -34.43 -2.65
N VAL A 129 -11.56 -33.48 -2.86
CA VAL A 129 -11.84 -32.06 -2.60
C VAL A 129 -12.98 -31.60 -3.50
N LEU A 130 -14.09 -31.12 -2.90
CA LEU A 130 -15.36 -30.91 -3.58
C LEU A 130 -15.34 -29.75 -4.59
N ASN A 131 -14.56 -28.73 -4.29
CA ASN A 131 -14.50 -27.52 -5.10
C ASN A 131 -13.36 -27.49 -6.13
N MET A 132 -12.76 -28.66 -6.39
CA MET A 132 -11.75 -28.88 -7.43
C MET A 132 -12.05 -30.13 -8.23
N ASP A 133 -11.92 -30.07 -9.54
CA ASP A 133 -12.04 -31.26 -10.39
C ASP A 133 -10.74 -32.07 -10.36
N GLY A 134 -10.82 -33.35 -9.94
CA GLY A 134 -9.68 -34.27 -9.97
C GLY A 134 -8.53 -33.82 -9.08
N SER A 135 -8.82 -33.40 -7.87
CA SER A 135 -7.87 -32.84 -6.89
C SER A 135 -6.61 -33.69 -6.69
N ILE A 136 -6.73 -35.04 -6.72
CA ILE A 136 -5.59 -35.96 -6.62
C ILE A 136 -4.54 -35.80 -7.73
N ASN A 137 -4.93 -35.25 -8.90
CA ASN A 137 -4.02 -35.00 -10.01
C ASN A 137 -3.65 -33.51 -10.11
N THR A 138 -4.04 -32.73 -9.12
CA THR A 138 -3.77 -31.29 -9.05
C THR A 138 -2.59 -31.05 -8.11
N THR A 139 -1.57 -30.40 -8.62
CA THR A 139 -0.37 -30.06 -7.85
C THR A 139 -0.72 -29.12 -6.68
N PHE A 140 -0.14 -29.40 -5.51
CA PHE A 140 -0.14 -28.46 -4.39
C PHE A 140 0.99 -27.46 -4.55
N TYR A 141 0.66 -26.18 -4.60
CA TYR A 141 1.62 -25.12 -4.88
C TYR A 141 1.53 -23.99 -3.84
N LEU A 142 2.66 -23.69 -3.23
CA LEU A 142 2.83 -22.59 -2.29
C LEU A 142 3.79 -21.55 -2.86
N GLU A 143 3.54 -20.28 -2.58
CA GLU A 143 4.48 -19.22 -2.90
C GLU A 143 4.47 -18.10 -1.88
N THR A 144 5.59 -17.40 -1.80
CA THR A 144 5.77 -16.19 -1.01
C THR A 144 6.62 -15.21 -1.80
N VAL A 145 6.21 -13.97 -1.83
CA VAL A 145 6.97 -12.90 -2.48
C VAL A 145 7.73 -12.11 -1.45
N ILE A 146 9.03 -11.98 -1.68
CA ILE A 146 9.91 -11.09 -0.90
C ILE A 146 10.44 -9.97 -1.76
N LYS A 147 10.61 -8.80 -1.17
CA LYS A 147 11.19 -7.62 -1.84
C LYS A 147 12.38 -7.09 -1.04
N MET A 148 13.52 -7.00 -1.72
CA MET A 148 14.72 -6.35 -1.21
C MET A 148 14.93 -5.02 -1.91
N ASP A 149 14.70 -3.93 -1.21
CA ASP A 149 14.83 -2.58 -1.73
C ASP A 149 15.57 -1.71 -0.70
N ALA A 150 16.66 -1.08 -1.10
CA ALA A 150 17.47 -0.27 -0.20
C ALA A 150 16.74 0.97 0.32
N PHE A 151 15.81 1.52 -0.46
CA PHE A 151 14.99 2.67 -0.06
C PHE A 151 13.90 2.28 0.95
N LEU A 152 13.32 1.09 0.79
CA LEU A 152 12.26 0.60 1.67
C LEU A 152 12.80 -0.05 2.96
N GLY A 153 14.07 -0.47 2.97
CA GLY A 153 14.71 -1.05 4.16
C GLY A 153 14.61 -2.58 4.25
N CYS A 154 14.82 -3.10 5.46
CA CYS A 154 14.74 -4.54 5.71
C CYS A 154 13.32 -5.02 5.78
N ASN A 155 13.09 -6.28 5.42
CA ASN A 155 11.79 -6.92 5.46
C ASN A 155 11.90 -8.40 5.75
N ASP A 156 11.13 -8.85 6.74
CA ASP A 156 10.77 -10.23 7.01
C ASP A 156 9.34 -10.44 6.49
N THR A 157 8.96 -11.65 6.13
CA THR A 157 7.57 -11.90 5.75
C THR A 157 6.65 -12.02 6.98
N PRO A 158 5.33 -11.80 6.82
CA PRO A 158 4.36 -12.03 7.88
C PRO A 158 4.47 -13.42 8.49
N ARG A 159 4.16 -13.53 9.78
CA ARG A 159 4.07 -14.80 10.51
C ARG A 159 2.62 -15.09 10.87
N LEU A 160 2.26 -16.35 10.79
CA LEU A 160 0.92 -16.84 11.05
C LEU A 160 0.93 -17.67 12.34
N LEU A 161 0.10 -17.30 13.31
CA LEU A 161 0.08 -17.91 14.62
C LEU A 161 -0.99 -18.99 14.76
N VAL A 162 -2.07 -18.89 13.96
CA VAL A 162 -3.18 -19.84 14.02
C VAL A 162 -2.98 -20.96 12.99
N PRO A 163 -3.01 -22.22 13.40
CA PRO A 163 -2.98 -23.36 12.48
C PRO A 163 -4.20 -23.37 11.54
N PRO A 164 -4.05 -23.81 10.28
CA PRO A 164 -5.10 -23.77 9.27
C PRO A 164 -6.01 -25.00 9.25
N ILE A 165 -6.40 -25.49 10.39
CA ILE A 165 -7.22 -26.70 10.53
C ILE A 165 -8.39 -26.41 11.47
N ASP A 166 -9.56 -26.26 10.91
CA ASP A 166 -10.80 -26.07 11.65
C ASP A 166 -11.94 -26.82 10.93
N HIS A 167 -12.88 -27.35 11.70
CA HIS A 167 -14.05 -28.07 11.24
C HIS A 167 -15.23 -27.13 11.05
N ALA A 168 -16.14 -27.49 10.18
CA ALA A 168 -17.35 -26.75 9.86
C ALA A 168 -18.57 -27.68 9.81
N CYS A 169 -19.76 -27.15 10.03
CA CYS A 169 -21.03 -27.85 9.90
C CYS A 169 -21.89 -27.26 8.81
N PRO A 170 -22.67 -28.06 8.08
CA PRO A 170 -23.67 -27.51 7.14
C PRO A 170 -24.70 -26.65 7.88
N GLY A 171 -24.96 -25.45 7.35
CA GLY A 171 -25.96 -24.53 7.92
C GLY A 171 -25.50 -23.73 9.13
N VAL A 172 -24.28 -23.89 9.61
CA VAL A 172 -23.66 -23.11 10.70
C VAL A 172 -22.53 -22.28 10.15
N ALA A 173 -22.47 -21.00 10.47
CA ALA A 173 -21.41 -20.14 9.97
C ALA A 173 -20.04 -20.59 10.50
N TRP A 174 -19.08 -20.66 9.59
CA TRP A 174 -17.70 -21.04 9.90
C TRP A 174 -16.81 -19.81 9.84
N THR A 175 -15.87 -19.69 10.78
CA THR A 175 -14.88 -18.61 10.78
C THR A 175 -13.47 -19.17 10.94
N HIS A 176 -12.48 -18.47 10.34
CA HIS A 176 -11.05 -18.73 10.55
C HIS A 176 -10.29 -17.41 10.50
N ASN A 177 -9.25 -17.29 11.33
CA ASN A 177 -8.34 -16.14 11.26
C ASN A 177 -6.90 -16.66 11.36
N PRO A 178 -6.00 -16.31 10.42
CA PRO A 178 -4.61 -16.80 10.45
C PRO A 178 -3.79 -16.27 11.63
N GLY A 179 -4.27 -15.27 12.37
CA GLY A 179 -3.52 -14.62 13.45
C GLY A 179 -2.20 -14.05 12.95
N ALA A 180 -2.21 -13.43 11.77
CA ALA A 180 -0.98 -12.96 11.15
C ALA A 180 -0.50 -11.65 11.77
N PHE A 181 0.82 -11.50 11.86
CA PHE A 181 1.48 -10.25 12.25
C PHE A 181 2.75 -10.05 11.44
N ASP A 182 3.17 -8.80 11.31
CA ASP A 182 4.41 -8.44 10.64
C ASP A 182 5.51 -8.11 11.64
N PRO A 183 6.69 -8.81 11.61
CA PRO A 183 7.80 -8.54 12.52
C PRO A 183 8.43 -7.16 12.37
N ASP A 184 8.34 -6.56 11.18
CA ASP A 184 8.86 -5.24 10.86
C ASP A 184 7.82 -4.13 11.12
N LYS A 185 6.62 -4.50 11.60
CA LYS A 185 5.51 -3.62 11.91
C LYS A 185 4.87 -2.98 10.67
N ASP A 186 4.94 -3.64 9.54
CA ASP A 186 4.24 -3.25 8.33
C ASP A 186 2.73 -3.49 8.46
N SER A 187 1.93 -2.74 7.71
CA SER A 187 0.50 -2.97 7.64
C SER A 187 0.19 -4.23 6.84
N LEU A 188 -0.75 -5.02 7.32
CA LEU A 188 -1.23 -6.20 6.61
C LEU A 188 -2.60 -5.94 5.99
N SER A 189 -2.82 -6.54 4.83
CA SER A 189 -4.14 -6.69 4.23
C SER A 189 -4.33 -8.09 3.70
N TYR A 190 -5.59 -8.51 3.56
CA TYR A 190 -5.92 -9.89 3.23
C TYR A 190 -6.83 -9.95 2.01
N ALA A 191 -6.63 -10.97 1.16
CA ALA A 191 -7.45 -11.19 -0.02
C ALA A 191 -7.60 -12.68 -0.31
N LEU A 192 -8.84 -13.14 -0.60
CA LEU A 192 -9.08 -14.47 -1.14
C LEU A 192 -8.51 -14.55 -2.56
N VAL A 193 -7.92 -15.70 -2.89
CA VAL A 193 -7.38 -15.96 -4.23
C VAL A 193 -7.70 -17.40 -4.64
N VAL A 194 -7.73 -17.65 -5.94
CA VAL A 194 -7.85 -19.02 -6.45
C VAL A 194 -6.58 -19.78 -6.10
N PRO A 195 -6.67 -21.03 -5.58
CA PRO A 195 -5.52 -21.89 -5.39
C PRO A 195 -4.72 -22.09 -6.68
N PHE A 196 -3.39 -22.14 -6.58
CA PHE A 196 -2.53 -22.37 -7.73
C PHE A 196 -2.14 -23.85 -7.84
N SER A 197 -1.93 -24.30 -9.07
CA SER A 197 -1.34 -25.60 -9.41
C SER A 197 0.12 -25.48 -9.85
N ASP A 198 0.55 -24.28 -10.27
CA ASP A 198 1.91 -23.92 -10.62
C ASP A 198 2.05 -22.40 -10.58
N ARG A 199 3.25 -21.86 -10.78
CA ARG A 199 3.50 -20.41 -10.82
C ARG A 199 2.56 -19.72 -11.82
N ARG A 200 1.77 -18.75 -11.34
CA ARG A 200 0.77 -18.01 -12.13
C ARG A 200 -0.27 -18.89 -12.83
N THR A 201 -0.46 -20.12 -12.35
CA THR A 201 -1.41 -21.05 -12.94
C THR A 201 -2.45 -21.44 -11.90
N GLU A 202 -3.64 -20.93 -12.07
CA GLU A 202 -4.78 -21.25 -11.21
C GLU A 202 -5.23 -22.70 -11.41
N VAL A 203 -5.82 -23.27 -10.35
CA VAL A 203 -6.45 -24.59 -10.43
C VAL A 203 -7.63 -24.52 -11.40
N VAL A 204 -7.61 -25.38 -12.41
CA VAL A 204 -8.64 -25.41 -13.46
C VAL A 204 -9.98 -25.85 -12.88
N ASN A 205 -11.05 -25.15 -13.27
CA ASN A 205 -12.43 -25.41 -12.80
C ASN A 205 -12.63 -25.32 -11.29
N TYR A 206 -11.76 -24.54 -10.60
CA TYR A 206 -11.98 -24.20 -9.20
C TYR A 206 -13.34 -23.52 -9.01
N LYS A 207 -14.01 -23.82 -7.90
CA LYS A 207 -15.26 -23.20 -7.50
C LYS A 207 -15.15 -22.61 -6.11
N ASP A 208 -15.73 -21.45 -5.92
CA ASP A 208 -15.86 -20.91 -4.57
C ASP A 208 -16.61 -21.87 -3.65
N PRO A 209 -16.27 -21.91 -2.34
CA PRO A 209 -16.97 -22.77 -1.38
C PRO A 209 -18.49 -22.51 -1.35
N ASN A 210 -18.94 -21.29 -1.63
CA ASN A 210 -20.34 -20.91 -1.70
C ASN A 210 -20.97 -21.04 -3.09
N ASP A 211 -20.34 -21.80 -4.03
CA ASP A 211 -20.96 -22.06 -5.36
C ASP A 211 -22.31 -22.77 -5.18
N PRO A 212 -23.38 -22.34 -5.89
CA PRO A 212 -24.72 -22.89 -5.77
C PRO A 212 -24.83 -24.43 -5.90
N LYS A 213 -23.87 -25.08 -6.58
CA LYS A 213 -23.84 -26.53 -6.74
C LYS A 213 -23.70 -27.30 -5.43
N PHE A 214 -23.21 -26.66 -4.37
CA PHE A 214 -23.00 -27.31 -3.06
C PHE A 214 -24.23 -27.21 -2.15
N TYR A 215 -25.30 -26.57 -2.59
CA TYR A 215 -26.49 -26.31 -1.80
C TYR A 215 -27.74 -26.91 -2.42
N THR A 216 -28.63 -27.43 -1.55
CA THR A 216 -29.93 -27.92 -2.00
C THR A 216 -30.88 -26.76 -2.28
N ASN A 217 -30.81 -25.67 -1.50
CA ASN A 217 -31.64 -24.48 -1.62
C ASN A 217 -30.80 -23.22 -1.39
N TYR A 218 -30.07 -22.81 -2.42
CA TYR A 218 -29.07 -21.74 -2.35
C TYR A 218 -29.62 -20.39 -1.87
N GLU A 219 -30.84 -20.02 -2.31
CA GLU A 219 -31.41 -18.70 -2.04
C GLU A 219 -31.70 -18.42 -0.54
N THR A 220 -31.69 -19.45 0.28
CA THR A 220 -31.96 -19.37 1.73
C THR A 220 -30.99 -20.26 2.52
N ALA A 221 -29.76 -20.35 2.08
CA ALA A 221 -28.78 -21.27 2.67
C ALA A 221 -27.78 -20.60 3.63
N ASN A 222 -27.94 -19.29 3.94
CA ASN A 222 -27.19 -18.67 5.02
C ASN A 222 -27.65 -19.19 6.39
N GLU A 223 -26.87 -18.98 7.45
CA GLU A 223 -27.14 -19.48 8.82
C GLU A 223 -28.54 -19.06 9.31
N GLU A 224 -29.00 -17.86 9.01
CA GLU A 224 -30.33 -17.36 9.41
C GLU A 224 -31.47 -17.88 8.53
N GLY A 225 -31.18 -18.55 7.43
CA GLY A 225 -32.20 -19.04 6.47
C GLY A 225 -32.91 -17.92 5.68
N THR A 226 -32.36 -16.72 5.63
CA THR A 226 -33.00 -15.52 5.07
C THR A 226 -32.44 -15.10 3.71
N GLY A 227 -31.29 -15.64 3.29
CA GLY A 227 -30.59 -15.26 2.07
C GLY A 227 -29.59 -16.32 1.58
N PRO A 228 -28.91 -16.03 0.45
CA PRO A 228 -27.85 -16.90 -0.06
C PRO A 228 -26.63 -16.90 0.88
N PRO A 229 -25.85 -18.00 0.88
CA PRO A 229 -24.62 -18.08 1.66
C PRO A 229 -23.56 -17.12 1.14
N THR A 230 -22.69 -16.63 2.01
CA THR A 230 -21.56 -15.77 1.65
C THR A 230 -20.23 -16.43 2.04
N PHE A 231 -19.20 -16.13 1.26
CA PHE A 231 -17.83 -16.51 1.56
C PHE A 231 -16.90 -15.30 1.36
N SER A 232 -16.27 -14.82 2.42
CA SER A 232 -15.47 -13.59 2.38
C SER A 232 -14.31 -13.62 3.35
N ILE A 233 -13.32 -12.74 3.12
CA ILE A 233 -12.26 -12.42 4.05
C ILE A 233 -12.34 -10.93 4.39
N ASP A 234 -12.26 -10.60 5.67
CA ASP A 234 -12.11 -9.22 6.09
C ASP A 234 -10.72 -8.72 5.71
N PRO A 235 -10.60 -7.65 4.88
CA PRO A 235 -9.31 -7.21 4.35
C PRO A 235 -8.37 -6.60 5.41
N VAL A 236 -8.86 -6.31 6.62
CA VAL A 236 -8.11 -5.68 7.72
C VAL A 236 -7.76 -6.70 8.80
N THR A 237 -8.72 -7.49 9.24
CA THR A 237 -8.53 -8.48 10.33
C THR A 237 -8.01 -9.82 9.82
N GLY A 238 -8.24 -10.14 8.54
CA GLY A 238 -7.95 -11.45 7.97
C GLY A 238 -8.92 -12.56 8.39
N THR A 239 -10.03 -12.20 9.06
CA THR A 239 -11.06 -13.18 9.42
C THR A 239 -11.82 -13.62 8.17
N ILE A 240 -11.74 -14.91 7.88
CA ILE A 240 -12.53 -15.57 6.85
C ILE A 240 -13.85 -15.97 7.46
N THR A 241 -14.95 -15.67 6.78
CA THR A 241 -16.31 -16.06 7.18
C THR A 241 -16.98 -16.77 6.02
N TRP A 242 -17.50 -17.97 6.31
CA TRP A 242 -18.38 -18.71 5.42
C TRP A 242 -19.75 -18.88 6.09
N ASP A 243 -20.72 -18.15 5.61
CA ASP A 243 -22.08 -18.12 6.16
C ASP A 243 -23.05 -18.80 5.19
N ALA A 244 -23.38 -20.03 5.25
CA ALA A 244 -22.92 -21.16 5.98
C ALA A 244 -22.52 -22.27 4.99
N PRO A 245 -21.69 -23.28 5.34
CA PRO A 245 -21.38 -24.41 4.48
C PRO A 245 -22.59 -25.20 4.02
N GLY A 246 -22.56 -25.72 2.78
CA GLY A 246 -23.65 -26.52 2.21
C GLY A 246 -23.40 -28.02 2.29
N ALA A 247 -22.61 -28.57 1.37
CA ALA A 247 -22.37 -30.00 1.27
C ALA A 247 -21.23 -30.46 2.19
N ILE A 248 -21.41 -31.63 2.81
CA ILE A 248 -20.39 -32.32 3.62
C ILE A 248 -19.23 -32.75 2.72
N GLY A 249 -17.99 -32.51 3.18
CA GLY A 249 -16.74 -32.90 2.53
C GLY A 249 -15.62 -31.90 2.68
N GLU A 250 -14.53 -32.09 1.96
CA GLU A 250 -13.36 -31.22 2.00
C GLU A 250 -13.42 -30.12 0.94
N TYR A 251 -13.14 -28.89 1.33
CA TYR A 251 -13.05 -27.74 0.44
C TYR A 251 -11.64 -27.14 0.53
N ASN A 252 -11.09 -26.69 -0.58
CA ASN A 252 -9.81 -26.00 -0.59
C ASN A 252 -10.00 -24.52 -0.84
N ILE A 253 -9.26 -23.71 -0.11
CA ILE A 253 -9.20 -22.25 -0.28
C ILE A 253 -7.76 -21.76 -0.26
N ALA A 254 -7.52 -20.60 -0.83
CA ALA A 254 -6.25 -19.90 -0.69
C ALA A 254 -6.45 -18.42 -0.49
N PHE A 255 -5.53 -17.78 0.23
CA PHE A 255 -5.56 -16.34 0.43
C PHE A 255 -4.15 -15.78 0.58
N HIS A 256 -4.02 -14.49 0.32
CA HIS A 256 -2.81 -13.73 0.50
C HIS A 256 -2.86 -12.92 1.78
N ILE A 257 -1.75 -12.88 2.50
CA ILE A 257 -1.43 -11.91 3.53
C ILE A 257 -0.41 -10.96 2.91
N ILE A 258 -0.82 -9.73 2.61
CA ILE A 258 -0.07 -8.76 1.82
C ILE A 258 0.52 -7.70 2.75
N GLU A 259 1.81 -7.46 2.62
CA GLU A 259 2.55 -6.47 3.42
C GLU A 259 2.61 -5.11 2.73
N TRP A 260 2.39 -4.05 3.50
CA TRP A 260 2.41 -2.68 3.04
C TRP A 260 3.23 -1.78 3.94
N ARG A 261 4.23 -1.10 3.36
CA ARG A 261 5.06 -0.11 4.05
C ARG A 261 4.80 1.29 3.53
N LYS A 262 4.55 2.23 4.44
CA LYS A 262 4.36 3.64 4.08
C LYS A 262 5.71 4.37 4.10
N ARG A 263 6.09 4.99 2.96
CA ARG A 263 7.29 5.83 2.84
C ARG A 263 6.96 7.11 2.08
N ASN A 264 7.36 8.27 2.62
CA ASN A 264 7.11 9.59 2.04
C ASN A 264 5.63 9.80 1.66
N GLY A 265 4.71 9.38 2.53
CA GLY A 265 3.26 9.48 2.34
C GLY A 265 2.65 8.46 1.37
N ARG A 266 3.46 7.60 0.73
CA ARG A 266 2.98 6.57 -0.22
C ARG A 266 3.10 5.17 0.37
N TRP A 267 2.13 4.31 0.03
CA TRP A 267 2.14 2.90 0.35
C TRP A 267 2.90 2.09 -0.71
N HIS A 268 3.75 1.19 -0.25
CA HIS A 268 4.53 0.29 -1.08
C HIS A 268 4.26 -1.14 -0.64
N GLN A 269 3.89 -1.99 -1.57
CA GLN A 269 3.79 -3.42 -1.31
C GLN A 269 5.20 -3.99 -1.13
N MET A 270 5.42 -4.69 -0.01
CA MET A 270 6.70 -5.31 0.33
C MET A 270 6.77 -6.78 -0.11
N GLY A 271 5.64 -7.46 -0.09
CA GLY A 271 5.53 -8.86 -0.45
C GLY A 271 4.16 -9.41 -0.09
N TYR A 272 4.05 -10.73 -0.11
CA TYR A 272 2.91 -11.45 0.44
C TYR A 272 3.29 -12.88 0.81
N VAL A 273 2.58 -13.45 1.77
CA VAL A 273 2.54 -14.88 2.04
C VAL A 273 1.23 -15.44 1.50
N ARG A 274 1.30 -16.52 0.74
CA ARG A 274 0.12 -17.29 0.32
C ARG A 274 -0.07 -18.46 1.29
N ARG A 275 -1.24 -18.55 1.91
CA ARG A 275 -1.71 -19.75 2.59
C ARG A 275 -2.69 -20.49 1.72
N ASP A 276 -2.48 -21.78 1.55
CA ASP A 276 -3.40 -22.73 0.92
C ASP A 276 -3.86 -23.69 2.01
N MET A 277 -5.18 -23.89 2.17
CA MET A 277 -5.73 -24.70 3.25
C MET A 277 -7.05 -25.39 2.88
N GLN A 278 -7.39 -26.40 3.67
CA GLN A 278 -8.65 -27.12 3.55
C GLN A 278 -9.59 -26.81 4.71
N ILE A 279 -10.89 -26.74 4.39
CA ILE A 279 -12.00 -26.67 5.34
C ILE A 279 -12.68 -28.03 5.33
N LEU A 280 -12.87 -28.62 6.50
CA LEU A 280 -13.51 -29.92 6.70
C LEU A 280 -14.96 -29.70 7.13
N VAL A 281 -15.91 -29.96 6.25
CA VAL A 281 -17.34 -29.84 6.55
C VAL A 281 -17.87 -31.22 6.92
N ASP A 282 -18.22 -31.40 8.18
CA ASP A 282 -18.70 -32.68 8.76
C ASP A 282 -20.20 -32.64 9.04
N ASP A 283 -20.82 -33.84 9.17
CA ASP A 283 -22.21 -33.96 9.58
C ASP A 283 -22.34 -33.77 11.08
N CYS A 284 -23.01 -32.69 11.51
CA CYS A 284 -23.17 -32.38 12.92
C CYS A 284 -24.50 -31.66 13.21
N ASP A 285 -24.91 -31.80 14.48
CA ASP A 285 -26.05 -31.10 15.09
C ASP A 285 -25.52 -30.37 16.32
N ASN A 286 -24.81 -29.24 16.08
CA ASN A 286 -24.06 -28.47 17.06
C ASN A 286 -24.08 -26.97 16.68
N GLU A 287 -24.33 -26.10 17.66
CA GLU A 287 -24.24 -24.66 17.47
C GLU A 287 -22.83 -24.17 17.86
N ARG A 288 -22.33 -23.14 17.19
CA ARG A 288 -20.99 -22.62 17.45
C ARG A 288 -20.92 -21.78 18.71
N PRO A 289 -19.82 -21.84 19.51
CA PRO A 289 -19.61 -20.99 20.66
C PRO A 289 -19.37 -19.52 20.24
N ASP A 290 -19.54 -18.58 21.20
CA ASP A 290 -19.30 -17.17 20.94
C ASP A 290 -18.46 -16.51 22.04
N LEU A 291 -17.80 -15.39 21.66
CA LEU A 291 -16.91 -14.59 22.50
C LEU A 291 -17.51 -13.21 22.77
N ILE A 292 -17.39 -12.74 24.00
CA ILE A 292 -17.68 -11.36 24.40
C ILE A 292 -16.34 -10.69 24.69
N LEU A 293 -15.96 -9.76 23.83
CA LEU A 293 -14.70 -9.00 23.90
C LEU A 293 -14.95 -7.58 24.45
N PRO A 294 -13.96 -6.95 25.08
CA PRO A 294 -13.97 -5.52 25.32
C PRO A 294 -13.96 -4.76 23.97
N PRO A 295 -14.41 -3.49 23.97
CA PRO A 295 -14.30 -2.65 22.78
C PRO A 295 -12.82 -2.39 22.44
N ASP A 296 -12.56 -2.05 21.16
CA ASP A 296 -11.23 -1.65 20.70
C ASP A 296 -10.68 -0.54 21.60
N THR A 297 -9.43 -0.69 22.00
CA THR A 297 -8.88 0.06 23.12
C THR A 297 -7.64 0.85 22.71
N CYS A 298 -7.58 2.11 23.13
CA CYS A 298 -6.41 2.96 22.99
C CYS A 298 -5.81 3.28 24.35
N VAL A 299 -4.53 3.02 24.52
CA VAL A 299 -3.84 3.24 25.80
C VAL A 299 -2.54 4.00 25.63
N VAL A 300 -2.23 4.83 26.61
CA VAL A 300 -0.92 5.50 26.68
C VAL A 300 0.14 4.50 27.15
N ALA A 301 1.31 4.53 26.53
CA ALA A 301 2.46 3.73 26.95
C ALA A 301 2.77 3.94 28.44
N GLY A 302 2.95 2.83 29.17
CA GLY A 302 3.07 2.82 30.64
C GLY A 302 1.77 2.46 31.35
N THR A 303 0.66 2.25 30.64
CA THR A 303 -0.63 1.80 31.19
C THR A 303 -0.66 0.27 31.33
N ILE A 304 -1.34 -0.20 32.38
CA ILE A 304 -1.64 -1.63 32.54
C ILE A 304 -3.06 -1.87 32.03
N LEU A 305 -3.19 -2.74 31.04
CA LEU A 305 -4.46 -3.32 30.59
C LEU A 305 -4.72 -4.60 31.40
N ASP A 306 -5.91 -4.72 31.96
CA ASP A 306 -6.36 -5.86 32.76
C ASP A 306 -7.85 -6.07 32.44
N GLU A 307 -8.12 -6.99 31.49
CA GLU A 307 -9.44 -7.20 30.89
C GLU A 307 -9.85 -8.66 30.93
N THR A 308 -11.15 -8.94 31.09
CA THR A 308 -11.70 -10.29 31.07
C THR A 308 -12.50 -10.52 29.78
N ILE A 309 -12.14 -11.58 29.08
CA ILE A 309 -12.84 -12.07 27.89
C ILE A 309 -13.76 -13.21 28.32
N PHE A 310 -15.01 -13.20 27.87
CA PHE A 310 -15.99 -14.20 28.21
C PHE A 310 -16.31 -15.09 26.99
N GLY A 311 -16.49 -16.40 27.25
CA GLY A 311 -16.93 -17.40 26.28
C GLY A 311 -18.27 -17.98 26.69
N ILE A 312 -19.17 -18.10 25.75
CA ILE A 312 -20.49 -18.72 25.90
C ILE A 312 -20.71 -19.75 24.82
N ASP A 313 -21.59 -20.69 25.09
CA ASP A 313 -22.00 -21.70 24.13
C ASP A 313 -23.52 -21.89 24.19
N PRO A 314 -24.24 -21.86 23.05
CA PRO A 314 -25.71 -21.99 23.04
C PRO A 314 -26.20 -23.35 23.52
N ASP A 315 -25.46 -24.43 23.24
CA ASP A 315 -25.79 -25.80 23.66
C ASP A 315 -25.35 -26.09 25.08
N ASN A 316 -24.65 -25.16 25.72
CA ASN A 316 -24.00 -25.25 27.04
C ASN A 316 -22.85 -26.26 27.08
N ASP A 317 -22.19 -26.49 25.96
CA ASP A 317 -20.99 -27.30 25.90
C ASP A 317 -19.83 -26.60 26.65
N ASP A 318 -18.91 -27.41 27.16
CA ASP A 318 -17.68 -26.88 27.72
C ASP A 318 -16.85 -26.22 26.63
N VAL A 319 -16.24 -25.05 26.90
CA VAL A 319 -15.49 -24.28 25.90
C VAL A 319 -14.05 -24.05 26.31
N LYS A 320 -13.20 -23.83 25.31
CA LYS A 320 -11.80 -23.46 25.48
C LYS A 320 -11.52 -22.14 24.76
N ILE A 321 -11.01 -21.15 25.50
CA ILE A 321 -10.62 -19.84 24.94
C ILE A 321 -9.10 -19.78 24.81
N GLU A 322 -8.60 -19.47 23.61
CA GLU A 322 -7.18 -19.29 23.29
C GLU A 322 -6.97 -17.90 22.71
N ALA A 323 -5.78 -17.32 22.93
CA ALA A 323 -5.43 -16.00 22.40
C ALA A 323 -4.13 -16.05 21.60
N PHE A 324 -4.12 -15.40 20.44
CA PHE A 324 -3.00 -15.37 19.50
C PHE A 324 -2.65 -13.92 19.18
N SER A 325 -1.41 -13.52 19.45
CA SER A 325 -0.86 -12.22 19.09
C SER A 325 0.66 -12.24 19.21
N GLU A 326 1.33 -11.35 18.51
CA GLU A 326 2.76 -11.09 18.66
C GLU A 326 3.13 -10.70 20.11
N ILE A 327 2.24 -9.95 20.80
CA ILE A 327 2.50 -9.38 22.12
C ILE A 327 2.78 -10.42 23.20
N PHE A 328 2.31 -11.65 23.04
CA PHE A 328 2.60 -12.75 23.97
C PHE A 328 4.02 -13.32 23.82
N ASN A 329 4.68 -13.02 22.71
CA ASN A 329 5.99 -13.53 22.34
C ASN A 329 7.11 -12.47 22.42
N PHE A 330 6.81 -11.29 22.94
CA PHE A 330 7.85 -10.29 23.17
C PHE A 330 8.91 -10.79 24.16
N PRO A 331 10.17 -10.38 24.01
CA PRO A 331 11.20 -10.66 24.98
C PRO A 331 10.81 -10.18 26.38
N SER A 332 11.23 -10.87 27.43
CA SER A 332 10.86 -10.54 28.83
C SER A 332 11.28 -9.11 29.26
N ASN A 333 12.24 -8.51 28.57
CA ASN A 333 12.65 -7.12 28.78
C ASN A 333 11.83 -6.09 27.98
N GLN A 334 10.80 -6.54 27.30
CA GLN A 334 9.84 -5.70 26.56
C GLN A 334 8.40 -5.97 27.01
N SER A 335 8.21 -6.33 28.26
CA SER A 335 6.89 -6.52 28.89
C SER A 335 5.87 -7.27 28.03
N PRO A 336 6.05 -8.59 27.79
CA PRO A 336 5.08 -9.37 27.03
C PRO A 336 3.73 -9.41 27.72
N ALA A 337 2.64 -9.41 26.95
CA ALA A 337 1.30 -9.66 27.46
C ALA A 337 1.15 -11.09 27.97
N THR A 338 0.23 -11.27 28.91
CA THR A 338 -0.10 -12.59 29.51
C THR A 338 -1.59 -12.79 29.55
N TYR A 339 -2.02 -14.04 29.56
CA TYR A 339 -3.41 -14.38 29.85
C TYR A 339 -3.53 -15.67 30.67
N THR A 340 -4.61 -15.78 31.42
CA THR A 340 -4.90 -16.95 32.24
C THR A 340 -6.39 -17.27 32.23
N PRO A 341 -6.77 -18.57 32.18
CA PRO A 341 -5.87 -19.71 32.08
C PRO A 341 -5.21 -19.78 30.68
N ARG A 342 -4.06 -20.47 30.60
CA ARG A 342 -3.51 -20.94 29.32
C ARG A 342 -3.93 -22.41 29.20
N PRO A 343 -4.99 -22.71 28.44
CA PRO A 343 -5.54 -24.05 28.43
C PRO A 343 -4.59 -25.03 27.74
N GLY A 344 -4.48 -26.26 28.30
CA GLY A 344 -3.91 -27.40 27.61
C GLY A 344 -4.86 -27.94 26.55
N VAL A 345 -4.45 -29.04 25.88
CA VAL A 345 -5.22 -29.62 24.76
C VAL A 345 -6.68 -29.96 25.15
N ASN A 346 -6.90 -30.46 26.36
CA ASN A 346 -8.20 -30.90 26.86
C ASN A 346 -8.71 -30.07 28.05
N ASP A 347 -8.21 -28.86 28.23
CA ASP A 347 -8.61 -28.00 29.33
C ASP A 347 -9.78 -27.13 28.87
N PHE A 348 -10.99 -27.65 28.95
CA PHE A 348 -12.24 -26.97 28.70
C PHE A 348 -12.86 -26.46 30.01
N GLN A 349 -13.57 -25.36 29.92
CA GLN A 349 -14.31 -24.73 31.02
C GLN A 349 -15.81 -24.78 30.71
N PRO A 350 -16.67 -24.90 31.76
CA PRO A 350 -18.10 -24.75 31.56
C PRO A 350 -18.43 -23.40 30.90
N SER A 351 -19.37 -23.38 30.00
CA SER A 351 -19.85 -22.16 29.32
C SER A 351 -20.98 -21.46 30.11
N ALA A 352 -21.51 -22.11 31.18
CA ALA A 352 -22.53 -21.53 32.06
C ALA A 352 -22.19 -21.79 33.55
N PRO A 353 -21.72 -20.75 34.33
CA PRO A 353 -21.55 -19.34 33.92
C PRO A 353 -20.52 -19.21 32.78
N PRO A 354 -20.51 -18.07 32.06
CA PRO A 354 -19.56 -17.87 30.97
C PRO A 354 -18.13 -18.24 31.35
N ALA A 355 -17.42 -18.92 30.46
CA ALA A 355 -16.00 -19.21 30.62
C ALA A 355 -15.19 -17.91 30.59
N GLU A 356 -14.10 -17.84 31.33
CA GLU A 356 -13.32 -16.59 31.50
C GLU A 356 -11.88 -16.79 31.04
N LEU A 357 -11.34 -15.77 30.36
CA LEU A 357 -9.92 -15.60 30.08
C LEU A 357 -9.52 -14.19 30.56
N ASN A 358 -8.63 -14.12 31.53
CA ASN A 358 -8.11 -12.87 32.08
C ASN A 358 -6.86 -12.47 31.33
N PHE A 359 -6.93 -11.37 30.59
CA PHE A 359 -5.84 -10.77 29.81
C PHE A 359 -5.16 -9.68 30.63
N ARG A 360 -3.81 -9.63 30.62
CA ARG A 360 -3.04 -8.59 31.27
C ARG A 360 -1.84 -8.20 30.44
N TRP A 361 -1.67 -6.89 30.23
CA TRP A 361 -0.52 -6.34 29.52
C TRP A 361 -0.07 -5.01 30.15
N GLU A 362 1.19 -4.94 30.58
CA GLU A 362 1.83 -3.70 31.00
C GLU A 362 2.52 -3.10 29.77
N THR A 363 1.93 -2.02 29.22
CA THR A 363 2.45 -1.40 28.00
C THR A 363 3.67 -0.54 28.30
N GLU A 364 4.60 -0.47 27.35
CA GLU A 364 5.83 0.32 27.44
C GLU A 364 6.02 1.17 26.18
N CYS A 365 6.94 2.13 26.24
CA CYS A 365 7.28 2.99 25.10
C CYS A 365 7.70 2.23 23.83
N VAL A 366 8.28 1.04 23.94
CA VAL A 366 8.67 0.21 22.79
C VAL A 366 7.48 -0.35 22.02
N HIS A 367 6.29 -0.33 22.65
CA HIS A 367 5.05 -0.80 22.05
C HIS A 367 4.33 0.27 21.23
N VAL A 368 4.77 1.52 21.28
CA VAL A 368 4.15 2.58 20.46
C VAL A 368 4.40 2.28 18.98
N LYS A 369 3.31 2.16 18.22
CA LYS A 369 3.33 2.02 16.76
C LYS A 369 2.04 2.59 16.16
N GLN A 370 2.09 2.93 14.88
CA GLN A 370 0.93 3.50 14.17
C GLN A 370 -0.22 2.48 14.02
N GLN A 371 0.13 1.22 13.75
CA GLN A 371 -0.85 0.16 13.59
C GLN A 371 -1.26 -0.44 14.95
N PRO A 372 -2.54 -0.74 15.16
CA PRO A 372 -2.97 -1.42 16.37
C PRO A 372 -2.36 -2.84 16.46
N TYR A 373 -2.21 -3.33 17.67
CA TYR A 373 -1.97 -4.74 17.92
C TYR A 373 -3.26 -5.51 17.75
N GLN A 374 -3.22 -6.60 17.03
CA GLN A 374 -4.34 -7.52 16.89
C GLN A 374 -4.18 -8.67 17.89
N VAL A 375 -5.17 -8.85 18.74
CA VAL A 375 -5.29 -10.03 19.60
C VAL A 375 -6.46 -10.85 19.07
N VAL A 376 -6.13 -11.95 18.42
CA VAL A 376 -7.12 -12.89 17.87
C VAL A 376 -7.48 -13.88 18.97
N PHE A 377 -8.73 -13.91 19.38
CA PHE A 377 -9.27 -14.91 20.29
C PHE A 377 -9.99 -16.00 19.49
N LYS A 378 -9.70 -17.23 19.86
CA LYS A 378 -10.38 -18.43 19.38
C LYS A 378 -11.12 -19.08 20.54
N ILE A 379 -12.41 -19.33 20.39
CA ILE A 379 -13.17 -20.18 21.29
C ILE A 379 -13.49 -21.47 20.56
N THR A 380 -13.34 -22.60 21.25
CA THR A 380 -13.62 -23.94 20.75
C THR A 380 -14.56 -24.63 21.70
N ASP A 381 -15.64 -25.22 21.23
CA ASP A 381 -16.55 -26.04 22.02
C ASP A 381 -16.03 -27.48 22.20
N ASN A 382 -16.74 -28.27 23.01
CA ASN A 382 -16.44 -29.65 23.25
C ASN A 382 -17.73 -30.50 23.36
N PRO A 383 -18.48 -30.63 22.27
CA PRO A 383 -19.73 -31.39 22.27
C PRO A 383 -19.52 -32.88 22.63
N ASP A 384 -20.52 -33.48 23.23
CA ASP A 384 -20.51 -34.93 23.54
C ASP A 384 -20.38 -35.81 22.28
N ASN A 385 -20.87 -35.34 21.14
CA ASN A 385 -20.83 -35.99 19.84
C ASN A 385 -20.67 -34.97 18.71
N GLY A 386 -19.86 -35.31 17.71
CA GLY A 386 -19.64 -34.47 16.54
C GLY A 386 -18.31 -33.68 16.58
N PRO A 387 -18.03 -32.90 15.55
CA PRO A 387 -16.83 -32.07 15.47
C PRO A 387 -16.93 -30.90 16.42
N LYS A 388 -15.77 -30.42 16.88
CA LYS A 388 -15.63 -29.19 17.65
C LYS A 388 -15.74 -27.99 16.71
N LEU A 389 -16.62 -27.05 17.02
CA LEU A 389 -16.76 -25.83 16.30
C LEU A 389 -15.95 -24.70 16.92
N VAL A 390 -15.67 -23.69 16.11
CA VAL A 390 -14.82 -22.57 16.52
C VAL A 390 -15.41 -21.22 16.11
N THR A 391 -15.18 -20.21 16.93
CA THR A 391 -15.43 -18.81 16.57
C THR A 391 -14.18 -17.99 16.85
N PHE A 392 -13.86 -17.12 15.89
CA PHE A 392 -12.75 -16.18 15.99
C PHE A 392 -13.28 -14.74 16.11
N LYS A 393 -12.74 -13.99 17.07
CA LYS A 393 -12.94 -12.53 17.16
C LYS A 393 -11.60 -11.84 17.42
N THR A 394 -11.44 -10.64 16.88
CA THR A 394 -10.22 -9.84 17.01
C THR A 394 -10.49 -8.62 17.88
N TRP A 395 -9.60 -8.36 18.84
CA TRP A 395 -9.56 -7.15 19.63
C TRP A 395 -8.36 -6.31 19.22
N PHE A 396 -8.60 -5.03 18.90
CA PHE A 396 -7.55 -4.09 18.55
C PHE A 396 -7.10 -3.28 19.76
N ILE A 397 -5.78 -3.26 19.99
CA ILE A 397 -5.15 -2.47 21.05
C ILE A 397 -4.14 -1.52 20.42
N THR A 398 -4.40 -0.22 20.49
CA THR A 398 -3.49 0.83 20.04
C THR A 398 -2.69 1.37 21.22
N VAL A 399 -1.36 1.33 21.13
CA VAL A 399 -0.48 1.92 22.15
C VAL A 399 0.09 3.22 21.60
N VAL A 400 -0.21 4.33 22.27
CA VAL A 400 0.19 5.68 21.84
C VAL A 400 1.20 6.29 22.81
N GLY A 401 1.99 7.25 22.32
CA GLY A 401 2.90 8.00 23.18
C GLY A 401 2.16 8.94 24.14
N PRO A 402 2.62 9.13 25.39
CA PRO A 402 2.05 10.15 26.28
C PRO A 402 2.24 11.56 25.69
N PRO A 403 1.35 12.51 26.01
CA PRO A 403 1.54 13.89 25.57
C PRO A 403 2.84 14.47 26.16
N PRO A 404 3.64 15.22 25.37
CA PRO A 404 4.79 15.94 25.92
C PRO A 404 4.36 17.02 26.92
N GLU A 405 5.19 17.28 27.92
CA GLU A 405 4.94 18.30 28.96
C GLU A 405 5.87 19.51 28.75
N TRP A 406 5.27 20.72 28.88
CA TRP A 406 5.99 21.97 28.77
C TRP A 406 6.83 22.27 30.02
N GLY A 407 8.07 22.75 29.83
CA GLY A 407 8.88 23.43 30.81
C GLY A 407 8.65 24.94 30.75
N ASP A 408 9.75 25.72 30.69
CA ASP A 408 9.68 27.17 30.63
C ASP A 408 9.56 27.68 29.18
N VAL A 409 8.84 28.78 28.99
CA VAL A 409 8.68 29.40 27.66
C VAL A 409 8.95 30.88 27.78
N GLN A 410 9.98 31.37 27.06
CA GLN A 410 10.47 32.73 27.21
C GLN A 410 10.43 33.48 25.87
N LEU A 411 9.79 34.67 25.92
CA LEU A 411 9.77 35.60 24.80
C LEU A 411 11.04 36.47 24.84
N ASN A 412 11.80 36.49 23.78
CA ASN A 412 12.92 37.39 23.56
C ASN A 412 12.46 38.60 22.73
N LEU A 413 12.34 39.72 23.42
CA LEU A 413 11.84 40.97 22.78
C LEU A 413 12.79 41.59 21.76
N SER A 414 14.11 41.30 21.84
CA SER A 414 15.11 41.97 21.03
C SER A 414 15.07 41.54 19.56
N ASP A 415 14.73 40.28 19.29
CA ASP A 415 14.69 39.70 17.94
C ASP A 415 13.33 39.03 17.63
N ARG A 416 12.36 39.23 18.54
CA ARG A 416 11.03 38.65 18.41
C ARG A 416 11.05 37.13 18.23
N SER A 417 11.93 36.46 18.98
CA SER A 417 12.01 35.01 19.04
C SER A 417 11.42 34.46 20.33
N THR A 418 11.11 33.18 20.33
CA THR A 418 10.66 32.47 21.53
C THR A 418 11.56 31.27 21.76
N THR A 419 12.07 31.18 22.99
CA THR A 419 12.71 29.97 23.50
C THR A 419 11.64 29.11 24.15
N LEU A 420 11.42 27.92 23.59
CA LEU A 420 10.49 26.91 24.04
C LEU A 420 11.27 25.80 24.74
N GLU A 421 10.95 25.51 25.99
CA GLU A 421 11.55 24.39 26.74
C GLU A 421 10.46 23.42 27.15
N TRP A 422 10.82 22.14 27.22
CA TRP A 422 9.94 21.06 27.65
C TRP A 422 10.69 20.06 28.51
N ASP A 423 9.97 19.30 29.31
CA ASP A 423 10.54 18.23 30.11
C ASP A 423 11.12 17.10 29.23
N PRO A 424 12.18 16.40 29.69
CA PRO A 424 12.70 15.23 28.96
C PRO A 424 11.55 14.26 28.65
N TYR A 425 11.31 14.00 27.36
CA TYR A 425 10.17 13.20 26.95
C TYR A 425 10.25 11.78 27.54
N PHE A 426 9.12 11.30 28.08
CA PHE A 426 9.04 10.00 28.78
C PHE A 426 9.53 8.84 27.91
N CYS A 427 9.08 8.78 26.65
CA CYS A 427 9.45 7.74 25.72
C CYS A 427 10.74 8.10 24.97
N GLN A 428 11.88 7.76 25.56
CA GLN A 428 13.21 8.06 25.05
C GLN A 428 13.57 7.33 23.73
N ASN A 429 12.74 6.41 23.26
CA ASN A 429 12.83 5.73 21.97
C ASN A 429 12.08 6.45 20.83
N ALA A 430 11.39 7.55 21.12
CA ALA A 430 10.87 8.43 20.08
C ALA A 430 12.05 9.04 19.28
N GLU A 431 11.81 9.38 18.02
CA GLU A 431 12.84 9.89 17.10
C GLU A 431 12.96 11.42 17.21
N THR A 432 11.83 12.13 17.06
CA THR A 432 11.80 13.59 17.02
C THR A 432 10.67 14.16 17.84
N MET A 433 10.90 15.38 18.38
CA MET A 433 9.88 16.27 18.90
C MET A 433 9.52 17.28 17.82
N GLN A 434 8.29 17.30 17.41
CA GLN A 434 7.72 18.31 16.52
C GLN A 434 7.20 19.48 17.33
N VAL A 435 7.51 20.70 16.88
CA VAL A 435 7.04 21.95 17.45
C VAL A 435 6.05 22.58 16.48
N TRP A 436 4.83 22.74 16.94
CA TRP A 436 3.73 23.28 16.15
C TRP A 436 3.32 24.65 16.69
N ARG A 437 3.02 25.59 15.81
CA ARG A 437 2.72 27.00 16.13
C ARG A 437 1.41 27.44 15.48
N LYS A 438 0.67 28.31 16.18
CA LYS A 438 -0.50 29.00 15.64
C LYS A 438 -0.62 30.39 16.27
N VAL A 439 -1.13 31.37 15.49
CA VAL A 439 -1.59 32.65 16.06
C VAL A 439 -2.96 32.43 16.68
N ASP A 440 -3.12 32.80 17.95
CA ASP A 440 -4.30 32.60 18.78
C ASP A 440 -4.75 31.11 18.86
N GLY A 441 -4.30 30.43 19.89
CA GLY A 441 -4.48 28.98 20.06
C GLY A 441 -5.93 28.50 20.05
N THR A 442 -6.11 27.22 19.76
CA THR A 442 -7.41 26.54 19.78
C THR A 442 -7.43 25.59 20.97
N PRO A 443 -8.34 25.76 21.95
CA PRO A 443 -8.56 24.74 22.97
C PRO A 443 -8.92 23.41 22.28
N PHE A 444 -8.19 22.37 22.63
CA PHE A 444 -8.36 21.06 22.04
C PHE A 444 -7.90 20.00 23.04
N GLU A 445 -8.73 19.01 23.22
CA GLU A 445 -8.41 17.78 23.92
C GLU A 445 -8.60 16.65 22.91
N PRO A 446 -7.59 15.80 22.67
CA PRO A 446 -7.69 14.75 21.67
C PRO A 446 -8.75 13.71 22.05
N ASP A 447 -9.49 13.26 21.06
CA ASP A 447 -10.36 12.10 21.20
C ASP A 447 -9.54 10.82 21.42
N ASN A 448 -10.21 9.73 21.80
CA ASN A 448 -9.56 8.45 22.01
C ASN A 448 -8.82 8.01 20.72
N CYS A 449 -7.53 7.73 20.81
CA CYS A 449 -6.63 7.41 19.70
C CYS A 449 -6.33 8.53 18.68
N GLU A 450 -6.76 9.75 18.92
CA GLU A 450 -6.40 10.87 18.05
C GLU A 450 -4.99 11.37 18.39
N THR A 451 -3.98 10.82 17.71
CA THR A 451 -2.57 11.14 17.93
C THR A 451 -2.05 12.16 16.91
N GLY A 452 -0.91 12.78 17.22
CA GLY A 452 -0.31 13.79 16.35
C GLY A 452 -1.01 15.13 16.42
N MET A 453 -0.76 16.00 15.43
CA MET A 453 -1.40 17.31 15.31
C MET A 453 -2.50 17.25 14.24
N PRO A 454 -3.78 17.32 14.64
CA PRO A 454 -4.88 17.36 13.69
C PRO A 454 -4.80 18.59 12.78
N SER A 455 -4.86 18.36 11.47
CA SER A 455 -4.70 19.43 10.46
C SER A 455 -5.78 20.51 10.54
N TYR A 456 -6.99 20.14 11.00
CA TYR A 456 -8.12 21.07 11.15
C TYR A 456 -7.89 22.14 12.24
N LEU A 457 -6.96 21.92 13.17
CA LEU A 457 -6.62 22.93 14.19
C LEU A 457 -5.82 24.12 13.65
N GLY A 458 -5.25 24.00 12.46
CA GLY A 458 -4.54 25.08 11.76
C GLY A 458 -3.21 25.46 12.38
N TYR A 459 -2.55 24.56 13.09
CA TYR A 459 -1.17 24.73 13.55
C TYR A 459 -0.20 24.42 12.39
N GLU A 460 0.86 25.19 12.30
CA GLU A 460 1.96 24.98 11.35
C GLU A 460 3.16 24.32 12.05
N LEU A 461 3.81 23.37 11.36
CA LEU A 461 5.04 22.75 11.86
C LEU A 461 6.21 23.70 11.67
N VAL A 462 6.76 24.23 12.77
CA VAL A 462 7.87 25.21 12.74
C VAL A 462 9.21 24.62 13.13
N GLY A 463 9.24 23.46 13.74
CA GLY A 463 10.49 22.81 14.16
C GLY A 463 10.36 21.30 14.34
N GLN A 464 11.48 20.60 14.12
CA GLN A 464 11.65 19.19 14.42
C GLN A 464 12.99 19.03 15.12
N VAL A 465 12.97 18.51 16.35
CA VAL A 465 14.15 18.36 17.19
C VAL A 465 14.32 16.88 17.51
N PRO A 466 15.47 16.25 17.24
CA PRO A 466 15.71 14.87 17.68
C PRO A 466 15.48 14.75 19.20
N ILE A 467 14.86 13.68 19.67
CA ILE A 467 14.63 13.46 21.12
C ILE A 467 15.95 13.46 21.89
N LYS A 468 17.01 12.94 21.30
CA LYS A 468 18.37 12.95 21.86
C LYS A 468 19.37 13.52 20.88
N ASN A 469 20.35 14.23 21.39
CA ASN A 469 21.49 14.67 20.61
C ASN A 469 22.50 13.52 20.32
N ALA A 470 23.60 13.82 19.65
CA ALA A 470 24.64 12.84 19.28
C ALA A 470 25.29 12.18 20.53
N GLU A 471 25.31 12.88 21.66
CA GLU A 471 25.84 12.41 22.94
C GLU A 471 24.79 11.64 23.78
N GLN A 472 23.63 11.33 23.21
CA GLN A 472 22.50 10.65 23.87
C GLN A 472 21.89 11.43 25.04
N VAL A 473 22.08 12.74 25.10
CA VAL A 473 21.44 13.64 26.06
C VAL A 473 20.09 14.09 25.49
N PRO A 474 19.01 14.10 26.28
CA PRO A 474 17.71 14.60 25.83
C PRO A 474 17.80 16.04 25.33
N ASN A 475 17.23 16.31 24.15
CA ASN A 475 16.98 17.66 23.69
C ASN A 475 15.64 18.14 24.25
N THR A 476 15.67 19.28 24.90
CA THR A 476 14.50 19.82 25.63
C THR A 476 14.20 21.26 25.25
N SER A 477 14.72 21.77 24.14
CA SER A 477 14.48 23.15 23.75
C SER A 477 14.48 23.38 22.24
N TYR A 478 13.76 24.39 21.83
CA TYR A 478 13.72 24.92 20.47
C TYR A 478 13.58 26.45 20.49
N VAL A 479 14.24 27.13 19.57
CA VAL A 479 14.08 28.59 19.40
C VAL A 479 13.31 28.85 18.12
N ASP A 480 12.11 29.39 18.26
CA ASP A 480 11.32 29.89 17.14
C ASP A 480 11.64 31.36 16.88
N ASN A 481 12.34 31.61 15.79
CA ASN A 481 12.66 32.94 15.28
C ASN A 481 12.04 33.21 13.91
N ASN A 482 11.07 32.39 13.49
CA ASN A 482 10.37 32.48 12.22
C ASN A 482 11.35 32.56 11.02
N GLY A 483 12.35 31.66 10.99
CA GLY A 483 13.38 31.63 9.95
C GLY A 483 14.26 32.89 9.93
N GLY A 484 14.49 33.50 11.08
CA GLY A 484 15.29 34.72 11.26
C GLY A 484 14.55 36.03 10.98
N LYS A 485 13.25 35.99 10.68
CA LYS A 485 12.40 37.16 10.46
C LYS A 485 11.77 37.71 11.74
N GLY A 486 11.83 36.94 12.79
CA GLY A 486 11.10 37.18 14.03
C GLY A 486 9.60 36.84 13.92
N LEU A 487 8.93 36.75 15.05
CA LEU A 487 7.48 36.54 15.15
C LEU A 487 6.72 37.84 14.76
N ALA A 488 5.50 37.68 14.25
CA ALA A 488 4.72 38.83 13.76
C ALA A 488 4.34 39.77 14.90
N PRO A 489 4.60 41.07 14.77
CA PRO A 489 4.24 42.06 15.76
C PRO A 489 2.75 42.07 16.03
N GLY A 490 2.38 42.29 17.30
CA GLY A 490 0.99 42.33 17.72
C GLY A 490 0.32 40.98 17.87
N ALA A 491 0.90 39.88 17.39
CA ALA A 491 0.31 38.57 17.47
C ALA A 491 0.58 37.86 18.80
N ARG A 492 -0.39 37.10 19.30
CA ARG A 492 -0.26 36.11 20.37
C ARG A 492 -0.02 34.75 19.73
N TYR A 493 1.08 34.11 20.10
CA TYR A 493 1.41 32.78 19.56
C TYR A 493 1.16 31.68 20.58
N CYS A 494 0.59 30.59 20.11
CA CYS A 494 0.41 29.36 20.90
C CYS A 494 1.14 28.21 20.26
N TYR A 495 1.72 27.35 21.09
CA TYR A 495 2.55 26.23 20.66
C TYR A 495 2.02 24.91 21.21
N ARG A 496 2.23 23.86 20.45
CA ARG A 496 1.98 22.46 20.83
C ARG A 496 3.14 21.58 20.42
N LEU A 497 3.31 20.49 21.15
CA LEU A 497 4.35 19.49 20.90
C LEU A 497 3.73 18.14 20.54
N VAL A 498 4.41 17.41 19.63
CA VAL A 498 4.10 16.03 19.29
C VAL A 498 5.40 15.26 19.20
N ALA A 499 5.50 14.13 19.89
CA ALA A 499 6.62 13.22 19.74
C ALA A 499 6.32 12.19 18.66
N VAL A 500 7.27 11.99 17.73
CA VAL A 500 7.16 11.06 16.59
C VAL A 500 8.10 9.90 16.81
N PHE A 501 7.62 8.69 16.59
CA PHE A 501 8.38 7.47 16.77
C PHE A 501 9.02 7.01 15.44
N PRO A 502 10.15 6.25 15.52
CA PRO A 502 10.91 5.89 14.33
C PRO A 502 10.11 5.02 13.38
N LEU A 503 10.34 5.25 12.09
CA LEU A 503 9.78 4.44 11.01
C LEU A 503 10.28 2.99 11.13
N GLN A 504 9.42 2.10 10.86
CA GLN A 504 9.18 0.68 10.95
C GLN A 504 8.00 0.37 11.88
N GLY A 505 7.64 1.13 12.85
CA GLY A 505 6.39 1.08 13.60
C GLY A 505 5.67 2.40 13.42
N GLY A 506 6.43 3.48 13.28
CA GLY A 506 5.87 4.82 13.28
C GLY A 506 5.13 5.11 14.59
N GLY A 507 4.11 5.95 14.48
CA GLY A 507 3.28 6.33 15.61
C GLY A 507 3.67 7.70 16.15
N GLU A 508 2.74 8.29 16.83
CA GLU A 508 2.85 9.62 17.40
C GLU A 508 2.31 9.64 18.82
N SER A 509 2.71 10.62 19.58
CA SER A 509 2.11 10.89 20.89
C SER A 509 0.75 11.57 20.76
N TYR A 510 -0.03 11.57 21.81
CA TYR A 510 -1.01 12.63 21.98
C TYR A 510 -0.32 13.99 21.93
N VAL A 511 -1.04 14.99 21.40
CA VAL A 511 -0.55 16.36 21.36
C VAL A 511 -0.47 16.95 22.77
N SER A 512 0.55 17.77 23.06
CA SER A 512 0.65 18.49 24.34
C SER A 512 -0.51 19.47 24.54
N LYS A 513 -0.74 19.92 25.77
CA LYS A 513 -1.51 21.12 26.02
C LYS A 513 -0.85 22.29 25.28
N ASP A 514 -1.64 23.30 24.90
CA ASP A 514 -1.08 24.51 24.33
C ASP A 514 -0.42 25.38 25.39
N THR A 515 0.66 26.07 24.97
CA THR A 515 1.26 27.14 25.74
C THR A 515 1.33 28.38 24.86
N CYS A 516 0.96 29.53 25.41
CA CYS A 516 0.83 30.75 24.62
C CYS A 516 1.72 31.85 25.19
N ILE A 517 2.27 32.64 24.28
CA ILE A 517 3.11 33.80 24.59
C ILE A 517 2.59 35.04 23.86
N GLY A 518 3.01 36.18 24.34
CA GLY A 518 2.70 37.46 23.72
C GLY A 518 1.52 38.17 24.36
N PRO A 519 0.96 39.16 23.69
CA PRO A 519 1.27 39.61 22.32
C PRO A 519 2.71 40.06 22.12
N ILE A 520 3.23 39.80 20.91
CA ILE A 520 4.54 40.32 20.48
C ILE A 520 4.44 41.84 20.38
N LEU A 521 5.51 42.55 20.71
CA LEU A 521 5.53 44.03 20.65
C LEU A 521 5.09 44.51 19.27
N ALA A 522 4.16 45.47 19.28
CA ALA A 522 3.62 46.13 18.12
C ALA A 522 4.45 47.43 17.81
N ASP A 523 5.76 47.24 17.62
CA ASP A 523 6.75 48.28 17.40
C ASP A 523 6.87 48.72 15.94
N VAL A 524 6.20 48.02 15.01
CA VAL A 524 6.06 48.33 13.58
C VAL A 524 4.59 48.37 13.17
N PRO A 525 4.22 48.84 11.97
CA PRO A 525 2.84 48.78 11.50
C PRO A 525 2.28 47.36 11.47
N ILE A 526 0.99 47.24 11.80
CA ILE A 526 0.31 45.90 11.83
C ILE A 526 -0.78 45.90 10.76
N MET A 527 -0.66 45.01 9.77
CA MET A 527 -1.67 44.84 8.74
C MET A 527 -2.96 44.30 9.32
N THR A 528 -4.10 44.88 8.97
CA THR A 528 -5.42 44.44 9.46
C THR A 528 -6.39 44.07 8.33
N HIS A 529 -6.29 44.70 7.17
CA HIS A 529 -7.18 44.44 6.06
C HIS A 529 -6.42 44.43 4.74
N VAL A 530 -6.72 43.40 3.93
CA VAL A 530 -6.41 43.31 2.51
C VAL A 530 -7.67 42.72 1.85
N SER A 531 -8.69 43.57 1.69
CA SER A 531 -10.02 43.17 1.29
C SER A 531 -10.28 43.55 -0.15
N VAL A 532 -10.75 42.64 -0.99
CA VAL A 532 -11.16 42.96 -2.37
C VAL A 532 -12.51 43.67 -2.32
N ASP A 533 -12.52 44.97 -2.71
CA ASP A 533 -13.74 45.77 -2.77
C ASP A 533 -14.42 45.63 -4.14
N VAL A 534 -13.63 45.52 -5.24
CA VAL A 534 -14.15 45.34 -6.60
C VAL A 534 -13.37 44.22 -7.31
N THR A 535 -14.09 43.24 -7.87
CA THR A 535 -13.52 42.19 -8.72
C THR A 535 -13.62 42.61 -10.20
N ASP A 536 -12.48 42.75 -10.88
CA ASP A 536 -12.40 43.07 -12.30
C ASP A 536 -11.02 42.69 -12.85
N VAL A 537 -10.91 42.42 -14.17
CA VAL A 537 -9.66 42.09 -14.84
C VAL A 537 -8.71 43.31 -15.00
N SER A 538 -9.21 44.52 -14.84
CA SER A 538 -8.45 45.78 -15.11
C SER A 538 -8.79 46.96 -14.21
N ALA A 539 -9.97 46.97 -13.61
CA ALA A 539 -10.49 48.04 -12.76
C ALA A 539 -10.77 47.57 -11.32
N GLY A 540 -10.18 46.42 -10.92
CA GLY A 540 -10.33 45.85 -9.58
C GLY A 540 -9.76 46.76 -8.50
N GLU A 541 -10.36 46.72 -7.32
CA GLU A 541 -10.00 47.51 -6.15
C GLU A 541 -9.75 46.67 -4.93
N ILE A 542 -8.68 47.00 -4.20
CA ILE A 542 -8.34 46.36 -2.91
C ILE A 542 -8.19 47.45 -1.85
N ARG A 543 -8.93 47.30 -0.75
CA ARG A 543 -8.79 48.13 0.45
C ARG A 543 -7.73 47.56 1.34
N VAL A 544 -6.69 48.32 1.62
CA VAL A 544 -5.59 47.96 2.50
C VAL A 544 -5.65 48.80 3.75
N SER A 545 -5.63 48.20 4.94
CA SER A 545 -5.59 48.93 6.19
C SER A 545 -4.59 48.33 7.18
N TRP A 546 -4.08 49.18 8.03
CA TRP A 546 -3.13 48.81 9.09
C TRP A 546 -3.31 49.66 10.36
N LYS A 547 -2.81 49.16 11.50
CA LYS A 547 -2.65 49.92 12.70
C LYS A 547 -1.25 50.54 12.76
N LYS A 548 -1.16 51.77 13.30
CA LYS A 548 0.14 52.38 13.60
C LYS A 548 0.92 51.58 14.63
N PRO A 549 2.26 51.67 14.63
CA PRO A 549 3.07 51.16 15.74
C PRO A 549 2.60 51.80 17.08
N PHE A 550 2.20 51.02 18.04
CA PHE A 550 1.75 51.48 19.34
C PHE A 550 2.68 51.10 20.50
N ASP A 551 3.62 50.18 20.29
CA ASP A 551 4.67 49.83 21.25
C ASP A 551 6.06 50.38 20.81
N ALA A 552 6.12 51.21 19.77
CA ALA A 552 7.38 51.83 19.33
C ALA A 552 7.91 52.80 20.39
N ASP A 553 9.25 52.87 20.54
CA ASP A 553 9.89 53.85 21.41
C ASP A 553 9.69 55.27 20.84
N VAL A 554 8.76 56.03 21.41
CA VAL A 554 8.44 57.38 20.99
C VAL A 554 9.63 58.36 21.17
N GLY A 555 10.60 58.07 22.00
CA GLY A 555 11.84 58.86 22.12
C GLY A 555 12.74 58.70 20.92
N GLN A 556 12.80 57.51 20.33
CA GLN A 556 13.58 57.23 19.12
C GLN A 556 12.75 57.51 17.87
N PHE A 557 11.46 57.19 17.89
CA PHE A 557 10.56 57.24 16.76
C PHE A 557 9.34 58.16 17.09
N PRO A 558 9.52 59.49 17.10
CA PRO A 558 8.42 60.36 17.44
C PRO A 558 7.34 60.42 16.37
N PRO A 559 6.05 60.41 16.76
CA PRO A 559 4.93 60.62 15.84
C PRO A 559 4.87 62.10 15.37
N PRO A 560 4.13 62.45 14.32
CA PRO A 560 3.27 61.58 13.50
C PRO A 560 4.09 60.72 12.54
N TYR A 561 3.53 59.53 12.19
CA TYR A 561 4.16 58.63 11.27
C TYR A 561 3.73 58.91 9.82
N ARG A 562 4.64 58.63 8.89
CA ARG A 562 4.43 58.52 7.45
C ARG A 562 4.63 57.09 7.02
N TYR A 563 3.84 56.63 6.05
CA TYR A 563 3.82 55.25 5.63
C TYR A 563 4.16 55.12 4.15
N ALA A 564 5.00 54.13 3.79
CA ALA A 564 5.24 53.71 2.43
C ALA A 564 4.58 52.33 2.24
N LEU A 565 3.59 52.25 1.35
CA LEU A 565 2.85 51.05 1.03
C LEU A 565 3.45 50.36 -0.18
N TYR A 566 3.76 49.09 -0.05
CA TYR A 566 4.31 48.23 -1.10
C TYR A 566 3.33 47.14 -1.48
N ARG A 567 3.28 46.80 -2.77
CA ARG A 567 2.46 45.71 -3.33
C ARG A 567 3.32 44.75 -4.14
N ALA A 568 3.01 43.46 -4.08
CA ALA A 568 3.50 42.42 -4.98
C ALA A 568 2.35 41.53 -5.43
N VAL A 569 2.56 40.78 -6.53
CA VAL A 569 1.61 39.76 -7.01
C VAL A 569 1.92 38.42 -6.35
N GLY A 570 0.88 37.68 -5.99
CA GLY A 570 0.96 36.37 -5.31
C GLY A 570 0.74 36.45 -3.79
N PHE A 571 0.78 35.30 -3.13
CA PHE A 571 0.54 35.20 -1.69
C PHE A 571 1.69 35.75 -0.83
N ALA A 572 2.93 35.59 -1.27
CA ALA A 572 4.12 35.98 -0.52
C ALA A 572 4.81 37.20 -1.14
N ARG A 573 5.50 37.99 -0.30
CA ARG A 573 6.31 39.11 -0.77
C ARG A 573 7.46 38.57 -1.62
N GLY A 574 7.38 38.78 -2.94
CA GLY A 574 8.44 38.51 -3.90
C GLY A 574 9.46 39.65 -3.99
N THR A 575 10.52 39.43 -4.79
CA THR A 575 11.54 40.43 -5.13
C THR A 575 10.97 41.59 -5.95
N ASP A 576 9.78 41.46 -6.51
CA ASP A 576 9.13 42.36 -7.45
C ASP A 576 8.12 43.34 -6.76
N SER A 577 8.30 43.57 -5.46
CA SER A 577 7.46 44.47 -4.69
C SER A 577 7.66 45.92 -5.15
N VAL A 578 6.58 46.59 -5.51
CA VAL A 578 6.56 48.02 -5.99
C VAL A 578 5.96 48.95 -4.95
N LEU A 579 6.52 50.14 -4.82
CA LEU A 579 5.95 51.23 -4.02
C LEU A 579 4.66 51.72 -4.71
N VAL A 580 3.54 51.62 -3.97
CA VAL A 580 2.22 52.05 -4.47
C VAL A 580 1.86 53.46 -4.03
N ALA A 581 2.12 53.78 -2.76
CA ALA A 581 1.77 55.04 -2.18
C ALA A 581 2.67 55.42 -1.01
N GLU A 582 2.84 56.74 -0.78
CA GLU A 582 3.31 57.32 0.47
C GLU A 582 2.20 58.18 1.07
N LEU A 583 1.83 57.94 2.33
CA LEU A 583 0.68 58.55 2.99
C LEU A 583 0.86 58.69 4.51
N SER A 584 0.00 59.49 5.13
CA SER A 584 -0.06 59.62 6.58
C SER A 584 -1.25 58.89 7.23
N ASP A 585 -2.20 58.48 6.38
CA ASP A 585 -3.36 57.68 6.82
C ASP A 585 -2.99 56.23 6.99
N THR A 586 -3.82 55.48 7.71
CA THR A 586 -3.62 54.05 7.94
C THR A 586 -4.53 53.17 7.09
N THR A 587 -5.06 53.73 6.02
CA THR A 587 -5.87 53.00 5.02
C THR A 587 -5.60 53.54 3.62
N TYR A 588 -5.68 52.69 2.61
CA TYR A 588 -5.49 53.01 1.21
C TYR A 588 -6.38 52.15 0.32
N LEU A 589 -6.97 52.77 -0.71
CA LEU A 589 -7.70 52.02 -1.74
C LEU A 589 -6.80 51.94 -2.99
N ASP A 590 -6.33 50.73 -3.27
CA ASP A 590 -5.53 50.46 -4.46
C ASP A 590 -6.44 50.05 -5.60
N THR A 591 -6.33 50.75 -6.73
CA THR A 591 -7.26 50.68 -7.86
C THR A 591 -6.55 50.32 -9.16
N GLY A 592 -7.32 49.84 -10.16
CA GLY A 592 -6.78 49.49 -11.47
C GLY A 592 -6.02 48.17 -11.46
N LEU A 593 -6.51 47.21 -10.67
CA LEU A 593 -5.92 45.89 -10.48
C LEU A 593 -6.68 44.82 -11.27
N ASN A 594 -6.00 43.74 -11.59
CA ASN A 594 -6.64 42.47 -12.00
C ASN A 594 -6.92 41.62 -10.75
N THR A 595 -8.02 41.88 -10.07
CA THR A 595 -8.43 41.17 -8.88
C THR A 595 -9.17 39.84 -9.19
N GLU A 596 -9.57 39.64 -10.46
CA GLU A 596 -10.22 38.40 -10.89
C GLU A 596 -9.20 37.25 -10.97
N ASP A 597 -8.05 37.47 -11.60
CA ASP A 597 -7.06 36.42 -11.81
C ASP A 597 -5.94 36.38 -10.76
N ASN A 598 -5.60 37.53 -10.18
CA ASN A 598 -4.41 37.69 -9.34
C ASN A 598 -4.74 37.86 -7.86
N VAL A 599 -3.87 37.26 -7.05
CA VAL A 599 -3.73 37.56 -5.63
C VAL A 599 -2.69 38.68 -5.48
N TYR A 600 -2.96 39.65 -4.62
CA TYR A 600 -2.00 40.70 -4.29
C TYR A 600 -1.66 40.66 -2.82
N ASN A 601 -0.38 40.86 -2.47
CA ASN A 601 0.05 41.05 -1.10
C ASN A 601 0.64 42.44 -0.87
N TYR A 602 0.47 42.94 0.34
CA TYR A 602 0.87 44.27 0.74
C TYR A 602 1.73 44.25 1.99
N SER A 603 2.67 45.19 2.06
CA SER A 603 3.42 45.50 3.28
C SER A 603 3.61 47.02 3.42
N VAL A 604 3.71 47.48 4.65
CA VAL A 604 3.81 48.91 4.99
C VAL A 604 5.08 49.18 5.79
N THR A 605 5.87 50.15 5.37
CA THR A 605 7.02 50.65 6.14
C THR A 605 6.64 51.99 6.77
N ALA A 606 6.84 52.12 8.08
CA ALA A 606 6.60 53.38 8.80
C ALA A 606 7.89 54.17 8.97
N TYR A 607 7.76 55.49 8.85
CA TYR A 607 8.81 56.48 9.13
C TYR A 607 8.31 57.50 10.17
N ALA A 608 9.15 57.77 11.16
CA ALA A 608 8.86 58.73 12.21
C ALA A 608 8.96 60.19 11.66
N SER A 609 8.49 61.17 12.46
CA SER A 609 8.54 62.60 12.11
C SER A 609 9.96 63.16 11.95
N ASN A 610 10.97 62.45 12.45
CA ASN A 610 12.39 62.76 12.26
C ASN A 610 13.04 61.98 11.07
N ASP A 611 12.20 61.44 10.17
CA ASP A 611 12.60 60.60 9.03
C ASP A 611 13.32 59.29 9.40
N ALA A 612 13.36 58.90 10.65
CA ALA A 612 13.88 57.59 11.06
C ALA A 612 12.89 56.52 10.64
N GLU A 613 13.42 55.43 10.01
CA GLU A 613 12.62 54.26 9.72
C GLU A 613 12.28 53.52 11.01
N VAL A 614 11.00 53.34 11.24
CA VAL A 614 10.46 52.59 12.40
C VAL A 614 10.56 51.09 12.11
N GLY A 615 10.19 50.68 10.92
CA GLY A 615 10.21 49.31 10.43
C GLY A 615 9.02 48.98 9.54
N SER A 616 9.04 47.77 9.00
CA SER A 616 8.04 47.24 8.06
C SER A 616 7.12 46.23 8.72
N SER A 617 5.85 46.27 8.32
CA SER A 617 4.87 45.24 8.69
C SER A 617 5.24 43.88 8.11
N PHE A 618 4.71 42.83 8.68
CA PHE A 618 4.59 41.56 7.97
C PHE A 618 3.63 41.73 6.79
N PRO A 619 3.89 41.04 5.65
CA PRO A 619 3.01 41.11 4.49
C PRO A 619 1.70 40.38 4.74
N ALA A 620 0.63 40.89 4.10
CA ALA A 620 -0.68 40.24 4.08
C ALA A 620 -1.23 40.21 2.66
N SER A 621 -1.80 39.07 2.26
CA SER A 621 -2.42 38.91 0.93
C SER A 621 -3.93 39.14 0.96
N SER A 622 -4.50 39.41 -0.21
CA SER A 622 -5.94 39.27 -0.44
C SER A 622 -6.36 37.81 -0.31
N VAL A 623 -7.63 37.59 0.02
CA VAL A 623 -8.25 36.26 0.06
C VAL A 623 -8.47 35.76 -1.36
N ARG A 624 -8.07 34.55 -1.67
CA ARG A 624 -8.36 33.88 -2.94
C ARG A 624 -9.43 32.84 -2.75
N LEU A 625 -10.57 32.99 -3.42
CA LEU A 625 -11.67 32.05 -3.48
C LEU A 625 -11.54 31.24 -4.77
N THR A 626 -11.77 29.94 -4.69
CA THR A 626 -11.89 29.04 -5.83
C THR A 626 -13.22 28.32 -5.78
N ALA A 627 -13.80 28.01 -6.95
CA ALA A 627 -15.06 27.29 -7.06
C ALA A 627 -14.89 26.10 -8.00
N GLN A 628 -15.40 24.94 -7.58
CA GLN A 628 -15.41 23.73 -8.38
C GLN A 628 -16.84 23.27 -8.61
N SER A 629 -17.22 23.18 -9.87
CA SER A 629 -18.54 22.72 -10.31
C SER A 629 -18.70 21.23 -10.07
N GLN A 630 -19.88 20.83 -9.60
CA GLN A 630 -20.31 19.44 -9.42
C GLN A 630 -21.78 19.33 -9.82
N VAL A 631 -22.27 18.13 -10.07
CA VAL A 631 -23.68 17.91 -10.38
C VAL A 631 -24.53 18.34 -9.19
N GLY A 632 -25.46 19.27 -9.40
CA GLY A 632 -26.37 19.81 -8.40
C GLY A 632 -25.74 20.64 -7.28
N ARG A 633 -24.41 20.89 -7.28
CA ARG A 633 -23.72 21.60 -6.20
C ARG A 633 -22.41 22.26 -6.66
N ILE A 634 -21.94 23.23 -5.90
CA ILE A 634 -20.65 23.91 -6.13
C ILE A 634 -19.81 23.84 -4.84
N MET A 635 -18.60 23.33 -4.96
CA MET A 635 -17.61 23.30 -3.86
C MET A 635 -16.76 24.56 -3.92
N LEU A 636 -16.70 25.27 -2.81
CA LEU A 636 -15.89 26.47 -2.61
C LEU A 636 -14.72 26.17 -1.68
N THR A 637 -13.51 26.65 -2.03
CA THR A 637 -12.34 26.64 -1.15
C THR A 637 -11.66 28.00 -1.18
N TRP A 638 -11.05 28.42 -0.07
CA TRP A 638 -10.37 29.73 -0.01
C TRP A 638 -9.10 29.69 0.82
N ASP A 639 -8.18 30.58 0.48
CA ASP A 639 -6.88 30.69 1.12
C ASP A 639 -6.41 32.16 1.18
N ALA A 640 -5.54 32.50 2.15
CA ALA A 640 -4.89 33.78 2.29
C ALA A 640 -3.58 33.64 3.07
N PHE A 641 -2.54 34.34 2.65
CA PHE A 641 -1.30 34.43 3.42
C PHE A 641 -1.32 35.71 4.27
N VAL A 642 -1.58 35.59 5.56
CA VAL A 642 -1.77 36.71 6.47
C VAL A 642 -1.00 36.46 7.80
N PRO A 643 -0.57 37.55 8.50
CA PRO A 643 0.14 37.45 9.77
C PRO A 643 -0.79 37.20 10.99
N TRP A 644 -2.10 37.22 10.77
CA TRP A 644 -3.12 36.84 11.77
C TRP A 644 -3.67 35.44 11.50
N SER A 645 -4.43 34.91 12.43
CA SER A 645 -5.16 33.65 12.24
C SER A 645 -6.56 33.91 11.67
N ASN A 646 -6.93 33.18 10.60
CA ASN A 646 -8.32 33.11 10.15
C ASN A 646 -9.12 31.99 10.84
N GLN A 647 -8.56 31.37 11.88
CA GLN A 647 -9.16 30.33 12.68
C GLN A 647 -9.12 30.72 14.18
N ILE A 648 -9.75 31.82 14.53
CA ILE A 648 -9.78 32.35 15.91
C ILE A 648 -11.02 31.85 16.66
N GLN A 649 -10.92 31.77 17.99
CA GLN A 649 -12.06 31.36 18.85
C GLN A 649 -12.66 32.47 19.69
N THR A 650 -11.93 33.54 19.93
CA THR A 650 -12.30 34.60 20.86
C THR A 650 -13.42 35.52 20.40
N VAL A 651 -13.74 35.53 19.13
CA VAL A 651 -14.82 36.30 18.47
C VAL A 651 -15.55 35.37 17.48
N PRO A 652 -16.74 35.76 16.98
CA PRO A 652 -17.43 34.97 15.96
C PRO A 652 -16.47 34.61 14.83
N ASN A 653 -16.06 33.37 14.82
CA ASN A 653 -15.02 32.84 13.94
C ASN A 653 -15.56 32.26 12.64
N LYS A 654 -16.88 32.36 12.43
CA LYS A 654 -17.54 31.83 11.24
C LYS A 654 -17.30 32.75 10.05
N HIS A 655 -16.76 32.17 8.99
CA HIS A 655 -16.64 32.84 7.71
C HIS A 655 -18.00 32.89 7.02
N GLN A 656 -18.30 34.00 6.33
CA GLN A 656 -19.59 34.22 5.72
C GLN A 656 -19.52 33.96 4.21
N ILE A 657 -20.45 33.16 3.71
CA ILE A 657 -20.56 32.79 2.29
C ILE A 657 -21.71 33.59 1.68
N TYR A 658 -21.42 34.37 0.66
CA TYR A 658 -22.38 35.15 -0.10
C TYR A 658 -22.53 34.58 -1.51
N ARG A 659 -23.76 34.53 -2.00
CA ARG A 659 -24.11 34.06 -3.34
C ARG A 659 -24.95 35.09 -4.08
N GLY A 660 -24.67 35.30 -5.35
CA GLY A 660 -25.46 36.09 -6.29
C GLY A 660 -25.63 35.35 -7.61
N GLU A 661 -26.46 35.90 -8.51
CA GLU A 661 -26.58 35.44 -9.88
C GLU A 661 -25.51 36.08 -10.76
N GLU A 662 -25.21 35.51 -11.92
CA GLU A 662 -24.26 36.08 -12.87
C GLU A 662 -24.65 37.49 -13.31
N GLY A 663 -23.69 38.44 -13.17
CA GLY A 663 -23.91 39.85 -13.49
C GLY A 663 -24.70 40.67 -12.47
N ALA A 664 -25.10 40.06 -11.34
CA ALA A 664 -25.73 40.78 -10.24
C ALA A 664 -24.71 41.72 -9.55
N PRO A 665 -25.13 42.96 -9.18
CA PRO A 665 -24.26 43.85 -8.41
C PRO A 665 -24.01 43.26 -7.02
N GLU A 666 -22.84 43.53 -6.43
CA GLU A 666 -22.44 42.99 -5.12
C GLU A 666 -23.46 43.24 -3.99
N SER A 667 -24.23 44.34 -4.09
CA SER A 667 -25.28 44.67 -3.12
C SER A 667 -26.48 43.69 -3.12
N GLU A 668 -26.59 42.87 -4.14
CA GLU A 668 -27.64 41.83 -4.29
C GLU A 668 -27.16 40.45 -3.89
N PHE A 669 -25.88 40.30 -3.53
CA PHE A 669 -25.37 39.02 -2.98
C PHE A 669 -26.00 38.74 -1.60
N VAL A 670 -26.52 37.57 -1.43
CA VAL A 670 -27.23 37.16 -0.21
C VAL A 670 -26.31 36.24 0.60
N LEU A 671 -26.24 36.48 1.91
CA LEU A 671 -25.59 35.56 2.85
C LEU A 671 -26.36 34.21 2.83
N ILE A 672 -25.72 33.16 2.37
CA ILE A 672 -26.32 31.82 2.29
C ILE A 672 -25.93 30.94 3.47
N ASP A 673 -24.72 31.10 4.03
CA ASP A 673 -24.29 30.32 5.20
C ASP A 673 -23.12 30.99 5.95
N GLU A 674 -22.87 30.51 7.16
CA GLU A 674 -21.72 30.86 8.00
C GLU A 674 -20.94 29.58 8.36
N VAL A 675 -19.72 29.45 7.85
CA VAL A 675 -18.85 28.28 8.00
C VAL A 675 -17.97 28.40 9.24
N ASP A 676 -18.04 27.41 10.13
CA ASP A 676 -17.08 27.21 11.19
C ASP A 676 -15.81 26.56 10.62
N VAL A 677 -14.77 27.35 10.38
CA VAL A 677 -13.53 26.88 9.76
C VAL A 677 -12.67 25.97 10.65
N LEU A 678 -12.96 25.90 11.94
CA LEU A 678 -12.32 24.92 12.84
C LEU A 678 -12.87 23.51 12.60
N THR A 679 -14.17 23.40 12.31
CA THR A 679 -14.83 22.12 12.06
C THR A 679 -14.73 21.70 10.59
N ASN A 680 -14.94 22.63 9.67
CA ASN A 680 -15.10 22.34 8.24
C ASN A 680 -13.85 22.66 7.39
N GLY A 681 -12.80 23.28 8.00
CA GLY A 681 -11.70 23.84 7.24
C GLY A 681 -12.12 25.05 6.39
N PHE A 682 -11.28 25.49 5.47
CA PHE A 682 -11.56 26.57 4.52
C PHE A 682 -12.30 26.07 3.29
N MET A 683 -13.44 25.40 3.51
CA MET A 683 -14.24 24.76 2.47
C MET A 683 -15.73 24.89 2.78
N TYR A 684 -16.53 25.01 1.72
CA TYR A 684 -18.00 24.99 1.77
C TYR A 684 -18.57 24.33 0.53
N VAL A 685 -19.65 23.56 0.68
CA VAL A 685 -20.37 22.96 -0.43
C VAL A 685 -21.77 23.59 -0.47
N ASP A 686 -22.08 24.33 -1.53
CA ASP A 686 -23.41 24.87 -1.77
C ASP A 686 -24.26 23.83 -2.55
N GLU A 687 -25.23 23.27 -1.85
CA GLU A 687 -26.23 22.33 -2.40
C GLU A 687 -27.60 22.99 -2.61
N GLY A 688 -27.70 24.32 -2.48
CA GLY A 688 -28.95 25.07 -2.57
C GLY A 688 -29.88 24.84 -1.37
N GLN A 689 -30.98 25.60 -1.35
CA GLN A 689 -31.94 25.52 -0.20
C GLN A 689 -32.76 24.24 -0.15
N ASN A 690 -32.84 23.50 -1.24
CA ASN A 690 -33.62 22.26 -1.37
C ASN A 690 -32.74 21.01 -1.55
N GLY A 691 -31.42 21.11 -1.29
CA GLY A 691 -30.48 20.00 -1.47
C GLY A 691 -29.92 19.87 -2.88
N GLU A 692 -30.25 20.79 -3.81
CA GLU A 692 -29.75 20.79 -5.17
C GLU A 692 -29.80 22.21 -5.76
N LEU A 693 -28.74 22.64 -6.40
CA LEU A 693 -28.71 23.86 -7.21
C LEU A 693 -29.30 23.56 -8.60
N ALA A 694 -29.89 24.57 -9.25
CA ALA A 694 -30.45 24.39 -10.57
C ALA A 694 -29.33 24.12 -11.60
N ASP A 695 -29.51 23.07 -12.41
CA ASP A 695 -28.58 22.74 -13.49
C ASP A 695 -28.51 23.85 -14.52
N ASP A 696 -27.35 23.97 -15.17
CA ASP A 696 -27.02 24.98 -16.20
C ASP A 696 -27.13 26.43 -15.74
N GLN A 697 -27.27 26.69 -14.44
CA GLN A 697 -27.27 28.03 -13.89
C GLN A 697 -25.90 28.41 -13.34
N THR A 698 -25.41 29.60 -13.69
CA THR A 698 -24.19 30.17 -13.14
C THR A 698 -24.48 30.91 -11.83
N TYR A 699 -23.79 30.54 -10.77
CA TYR A 699 -23.83 31.22 -9.48
C TYR A 699 -22.50 31.86 -9.19
N CYS A 700 -22.54 33.10 -8.67
CA CYS A 700 -21.37 33.85 -8.28
C CYS A 700 -21.23 33.90 -6.76
N TYR A 701 -20.02 33.73 -6.26
CA TYR A 701 -19.73 33.64 -4.84
C TYR A 701 -18.71 34.66 -4.40
N ARG A 702 -18.84 35.09 -3.16
CA ARG A 702 -17.89 35.93 -2.45
C ARG A 702 -17.82 35.45 -0.99
N ILE A 703 -16.64 35.45 -0.40
CA ILE A 703 -16.45 35.01 0.98
C ILE A 703 -15.91 36.19 1.81
N MET A 704 -16.44 36.34 3.03
CA MET A 704 -15.85 37.20 4.04
C MET A 704 -15.16 36.35 5.10
N THR A 705 -13.82 36.42 5.17
CA THR A 705 -13.03 35.77 6.22
C THR A 705 -13.05 36.61 7.49
N ARG A 706 -13.01 35.92 8.64
CA ARG A 706 -12.89 36.54 9.97
C ARG A 706 -11.65 36.03 10.66
N GLY A 707 -10.77 36.92 11.06
CA GLY A 707 -9.50 36.56 11.68
C GLY A 707 -9.12 37.49 12.80
N GLY A 708 -7.97 37.21 13.43
CA GLY A 708 -7.45 38.06 14.52
C GLY A 708 -6.03 37.68 14.92
N TYR A 709 -5.43 38.56 15.69
CA TYR A 709 -4.10 38.39 16.27
C TYR A 709 -4.13 37.77 17.68
N GLY A 710 -5.34 37.63 18.30
CA GLY A 710 -5.49 37.26 19.70
C GLY A 710 -4.99 38.37 20.65
N ASN A 711 -5.02 39.63 20.22
CA ASN A 711 -4.51 40.76 20.94
C ASN A 711 -5.62 41.79 21.22
N PRO A 712 -5.98 42.01 22.49
CA PRO A 712 -7.04 42.95 22.86
C PRO A 712 -6.84 44.40 22.42
N ALA A 713 -5.60 44.81 22.03
CA ALA A 713 -5.31 46.14 21.53
C ALA A 713 -5.62 46.31 20.01
N ILE A 714 -5.97 45.23 19.33
CA ILE A 714 -6.35 45.21 17.92
C ILE A 714 -7.84 44.89 17.85
N ASP A 715 -8.61 45.72 17.14
CA ASP A 715 -10.04 45.50 16.99
C ASP A 715 -10.28 44.25 16.12
N GLU A 716 -10.98 43.27 16.68
CA GLU A 716 -11.29 41.98 16.07
C GLU A 716 -12.81 41.74 16.06
N PRO A 717 -13.36 40.99 15.09
CA PRO A 717 -12.67 40.25 14.04
C PRO A 717 -12.11 41.14 12.92
N LEU A 718 -11.00 40.70 12.29
CA LEU A 718 -10.49 41.26 11.05
C LEU A 718 -11.27 40.67 9.89
N GLU A 719 -12.05 41.54 9.19
CA GLU A 719 -12.96 41.09 8.13
C GLU A 719 -12.36 41.41 6.77
N ASN A 720 -12.19 40.41 5.90
CA ASN A 720 -11.62 40.54 4.56
C ASN A 720 -12.43 39.77 3.54
N PHE A 721 -12.85 40.48 2.47
CA PHE A 721 -13.55 39.86 1.37
C PHE A 721 -12.59 39.29 0.32
N SER A 722 -13.01 38.15 -0.26
CA SER A 722 -12.40 37.56 -1.45
C SER A 722 -12.81 38.32 -2.70
N GLN A 723 -12.18 38.02 -3.84
CA GLN A 723 -12.76 38.29 -5.12
C GLN A 723 -14.09 37.52 -5.33
N ILE A 724 -14.90 37.98 -6.27
CA ILE A 724 -16.06 37.24 -6.77
C ILE A 724 -15.57 36.20 -7.75
N ILE A 725 -16.09 34.96 -7.62
CA ILE A 725 -15.89 33.89 -8.61
C ILE A 725 -17.26 33.29 -8.99
N CYS A 726 -17.45 33.07 -10.28
CA CYS A 726 -18.68 32.44 -10.77
C CYS A 726 -18.40 31.02 -11.25
N ALA A 727 -19.36 30.12 -11.01
CA ALA A 727 -19.29 28.74 -11.45
C ALA A 727 -20.67 28.28 -11.90
N GLN A 728 -20.74 27.52 -12.99
CA GLN A 728 -21.95 26.94 -13.52
C GLN A 728 -22.19 25.57 -12.85
N VAL A 729 -23.45 25.30 -12.49
CA VAL A 729 -23.84 24.01 -11.92
C VAL A 729 -24.05 22.99 -13.04
N GLY A 730 -23.61 21.74 -12.80
CA GLY A 730 -24.04 20.64 -13.62
C GLY A 730 -23.45 20.59 -15.02
N ASP A 731 -22.15 20.76 -15.16
CA ASP A 731 -21.50 20.36 -16.39
C ASP A 731 -21.58 18.84 -16.53
N THR A 732 -22.39 18.36 -17.47
CA THR A 732 -22.55 16.95 -17.85
C THR A 732 -21.88 16.63 -19.19
N ILE A 733 -21.20 17.61 -19.79
CA ILE A 733 -20.52 17.44 -21.07
C ILE A 733 -19.12 16.85 -20.81
N PRO A 734 -18.87 15.62 -21.21
CA PRO A 734 -17.55 15.03 -20.99
C PRO A 734 -16.49 15.70 -21.86
N PRO A 735 -15.22 15.66 -21.44
CA PRO A 735 -14.11 16.11 -22.27
C PRO A 735 -14.01 15.37 -23.60
N CYS A 736 -13.33 15.98 -24.57
CA CYS A 736 -12.99 15.29 -25.81
C CYS A 736 -12.12 14.05 -25.55
N LYS A 737 -12.36 12.99 -26.30
CA LYS A 737 -11.53 11.78 -26.32
C LYS A 737 -10.10 12.15 -26.69
N PRO A 738 -9.09 11.89 -25.84
CA PRO A 738 -7.70 12.22 -26.14
C PRO A 738 -7.12 11.31 -27.24
N THR A 739 -6.22 11.85 -28.07
CA THR A 739 -5.45 11.06 -29.02
C THR A 739 -4.10 10.69 -28.42
N LEU A 740 -3.91 9.39 -28.14
CA LEU A 740 -2.71 8.85 -27.50
C LEU A 740 -1.58 8.63 -28.51
N LEU A 741 -0.36 8.90 -28.07
CA LEU A 741 0.90 8.65 -28.77
C LEU A 741 1.87 7.96 -27.81
N VAL A 742 2.53 6.90 -28.23
CA VAL A 742 3.57 6.22 -27.45
C VAL A 742 4.92 6.46 -28.13
N GLN A 743 5.92 6.80 -27.37
CA GLN A 743 7.28 6.86 -27.88
C GLN A 743 7.78 5.44 -28.12
N SER A 744 7.78 5.01 -29.39
CA SER A 744 8.31 3.70 -29.77
C SER A 744 9.81 3.60 -29.51
N LEU A 745 10.23 2.46 -28.96
CA LEU A 745 11.64 2.17 -28.74
C LEU A 745 12.37 2.00 -30.10
N ASN A 746 13.51 2.64 -30.25
CA ASN A 746 14.38 2.41 -31.42
C ASN A 746 15.18 1.12 -31.21
N CYS A 747 14.70 0.02 -31.77
CA CYS A 747 15.31 -1.29 -31.57
C CYS A 747 16.73 -1.39 -32.09
N GLU A 748 17.09 -0.66 -33.16
CA GLU A 748 18.47 -0.68 -33.70
C GLU A 748 19.45 -0.07 -32.69
N GLU A 749 19.06 1.06 -32.07
CA GLU A 749 19.86 1.74 -31.06
C GLU A 749 19.89 0.94 -29.76
N PHE A 750 18.74 0.45 -29.30
CA PHE A 750 18.61 -0.37 -28.09
C PHE A 750 19.48 -1.64 -28.15
N LEU A 751 19.49 -2.34 -29.27
CA LEU A 751 20.26 -3.58 -29.43
C LEU A 751 21.77 -3.35 -29.59
N GLN A 752 22.21 -2.15 -29.98
CA GLN A 752 23.64 -1.80 -30.08
C GLN A 752 24.25 -1.40 -28.74
N ASP A 753 23.42 -1.03 -27.77
CA ASP A 753 23.89 -0.67 -26.45
C ASP A 753 24.16 -1.92 -25.60
N GLN A 754 25.40 -2.06 -25.14
CA GLN A 754 25.88 -3.20 -24.35
C GLN A 754 25.24 -3.21 -22.94
N ASP A 755 24.96 -2.04 -22.39
CA ASP A 755 24.36 -1.90 -21.05
C ASP A 755 22.90 -2.42 -21.01
N ASN A 756 22.27 -2.59 -22.18
CA ASN A 756 20.94 -3.17 -22.30
C ASN A 756 20.92 -4.71 -22.28
N CYS A 757 22.09 -5.37 -22.21
CA CYS A 757 22.17 -6.80 -21.95
C CYS A 757 21.95 -7.05 -20.44
N GLY A 758 20.84 -7.71 -20.08
CA GLY A 758 20.48 -7.95 -18.67
C GLY A 758 19.83 -6.75 -17.96
N THR A 759 19.43 -5.72 -18.71
CA THR A 759 18.71 -4.57 -18.12
C THR A 759 17.36 -5.02 -17.56
N ASN A 760 17.08 -4.60 -16.33
CA ASN A 760 15.83 -4.84 -15.61
C ASN A 760 15.07 -3.54 -15.29
N ILE A 761 15.49 -2.41 -15.88
CA ILE A 761 14.86 -1.11 -15.69
C ILE A 761 14.14 -0.75 -16.99
N PHE A 762 12.81 -0.83 -16.91
CA PHE A 762 11.93 -0.52 -18.02
C PHE A 762 11.10 0.70 -17.70
N GLN A 763 10.85 1.52 -18.72
CA GLN A 763 9.88 2.61 -18.63
C GLN A 763 9.26 2.86 -19.99
N ASN A 764 7.97 3.18 -20.00
CA ASN A 764 7.25 3.60 -21.19
C ASN A 764 6.84 5.06 -21.03
N THR A 765 7.18 5.89 -22.02
CA THR A 765 6.72 7.28 -22.07
C THR A 765 5.57 7.39 -23.05
N ILE A 766 4.43 7.85 -22.58
CA ILE A 766 3.22 8.06 -23.36
C ILE A 766 2.92 9.55 -23.42
N TYR A 767 2.49 10.02 -24.57
CA TYR A 767 2.11 11.41 -24.84
C TYR A 767 0.70 11.42 -25.42
N TRP A 768 0.00 12.54 -25.29
CA TRP A 768 -1.30 12.69 -25.96
C TRP A 768 -1.56 14.14 -26.35
N ASN A 769 -2.39 14.29 -27.35
CA ASN A 769 -2.90 15.58 -27.77
C ASN A 769 -4.24 15.86 -27.12
N ARG A 770 -4.48 17.12 -26.80
CA ARG A 770 -5.80 17.63 -26.41
C ARG A 770 -6.57 17.92 -27.70
N ASP A 771 -7.46 17.03 -28.07
CA ASP A 771 -8.38 17.31 -29.15
C ASP A 771 -9.42 18.35 -28.68
N ARG A 772 -9.79 19.30 -29.54
CA ARG A 772 -10.70 20.41 -29.24
C ARG A 772 -11.77 20.44 -30.32
N ASP A 773 -12.58 19.40 -30.36
CA ASP A 773 -13.73 19.35 -31.28
C ASP A 773 -14.90 20.17 -30.71
N GLU A 774 -15.77 20.69 -31.60
CA GLU A 774 -16.99 21.35 -31.18
C GLU A 774 -17.92 20.34 -30.50
N GLY A 775 -18.27 20.53 -29.22
CA GLY A 775 -19.25 19.77 -28.49
C GLY A 775 -18.73 18.94 -27.29
N CYS A 776 -17.47 19.07 -26.94
CA CYS A 776 -16.89 18.49 -25.73
C CYS A 776 -16.27 19.55 -24.81
N ASP A 777 -16.20 19.26 -23.50
CA ASP A 777 -15.64 20.21 -22.55
C ASP A 777 -14.11 20.36 -22.68
N THR A 778 -13.64 21.59 -22.55
CA THR A 778 -12.21 21.91 -22.59
C THR A 778 -11.60 22.16 -21.20
N ASN A 779 -12.41 22.13 -20.13
CA ASN A 779 -12.01 22.46 -18.76
C ASN A 779 -11.42 21.23 -18.04
N ILE A 780 -10.33 20.71 -18.56
CA ILE A 780 -9.69 19.47 -18.10
C ILE A 780 -9.13 19.60 -16.68
N LEU A 781 -9.51 18.70 -15.77
CA LEU A 781 -8.88 18.49 -14.47
C LEU A 781 -7.58 17.69 -14.61
N GLY A 782 -7.60 16.64 -15.45
CA GLY A 782 -6.47 15.76 -15.68
C GLY A 782 -6.85 14.51 -16.49
N TYR A 783 -5.99 13.51 -16.43
CA TYR A 783 -6.13 12.30 -17.24
C TYR A 783 -5.98 11.03 -16.39
N LYS A 784 -6.80 10.03 -16.68
CA LYS A 784 -6.64 8.68 -16.16
C LYS A 784 -5.88 7.82 -17.17
N ILE A 785 -4.89 7.09 -16.70
CA ILE A 785 -4.04 6.26 -17.51
C ILE A 785 -4.35 4.79 -17.21
N TYR A 786 -4.57 4.01 -18.26
CA TYR A 786 -4.88 2.59 -18.16
C TYR A 786 -3.85 1.77 -18.93
N ARG A 787 -3.51 0.58 -18.44
CA ARG A 787 -2.51 -0.32 -19.00
C ARG A 787 -3.04 -1.75 -19.11
N SER A 788 -2.64 -2.43 -20.19
CA SER A 788 -2.90 -3.86 -20.43
C SER A 788 -1.69 -4.52 -21.08
N LEU A 789 -1.61 -5.85 -21.06
CA LEU A 789 -0.60 -6.65 -21.76
C LEU A 789 -0.90 -6.83 -23.26
N THR A 790 -2.13 -6.60 -23.68
CA THR A 790 -2.57 -6.74 -25.07
C THR A 790 -3.54 -5.62 -25.45
N ALA A 791 -3.65 -5.32 -26.74
CA ALA A 791 -4.55 -4.26 -27.22
C ALA A 791 -6.03 -4.54 -26.94
N ASP A 792 -6.42 -5.80 -26.91
CA ASP A 792 -7.81 -6.25 -26.67
C ASP A 792 -8.00 -6.81 -25.25
N GLY A 793 -7.01 -6.67 -24.36
CA GLY A 793 -7.05 -7.17 -22.99
C GLY A 793 -7.78 -6.24 -22.03
N ASP A 794 -7.90 -6.68 -20.78
CA ASP A 794 -8.45 -5.87 -19.70
C ASP A 794 -7.44 -4.78 -19.30
N PHE A 795 -7.90 -3.53 -19.36
CA PHE A 795 -7.10 -2.37 -19.03
C PHE A 795 -7.29 -2.00 -17.56
N THR A 796 -6.20 -1.98 -16.80
CA THR A 796 -6.18 -1.58 -15.40
C THR A 796 -5.75 -0.12 -15.25
N LEU A 797 -6.39 0.63 -14.36
CA LEU A 797 -6.04 2.01 -14.04
C LEU A 797 -4.68 2.02 -13.31
N ILE A 798 -3.74 2.83 -13.81
CA ILE A 798 -2.40 2.99 -13.21
C ILE A 798 -2.10 4.42 -12.73
N ALA A 799 -2.89 5.41 -13.16
CA ALA A 799 -2.77 6.79 -12.67
C ALA A 799 -4.13 7.51 -12.74
N GLU A 800 -4.40 8.32 -11.70
CA GLU A 800 -5.65 9.07 -11.50
C GLU A 800 -5.56 10.49 -12.09
N ALA A 801 -6.72 11.07 -12.44
CA ALA A 801 -6.84 12.39 -13.05
C ALA A 801 -6.29 13.53 -12.20
N GLY A 802 -6.37 13.47 -10.88
CA GLY A 802 -5.84 14.50 -9.98
C GLY A 802 -4.31 14.52 -9.88
N ILE A 803 -3.62 13.49 -10.40
CA ILE A 803 -2.16 13.35 -10.38
C ILE A 803 -1.55 13.72 -11.73
N VAL A 804 -2.22 13.35 -12.83
CA VAL A 804 -1.73 13.54 -14.20
C VAL A 804 -2.44 14.74 -14.84
N THR A 805 -1.79 15.90 -14.79
CA THR A 805 -2.30 17.18 -15.36
C THR A 805 -1.61 17.57 -16.66
N ASP A 806 -0.41 17.04 -16.91
CA ASP A 806 0.35 17.25 -18.13
C ASP A 806 -0.15 16.36 -19.29
N THR A 807 0.36 16.56 -20.48
CA THR A 807 0.04 15.74 -21.67
C THR A 807 1.07 14.64 -21.94
N PHE A 808 1.73 14.19 -20.90
CA PHE A 808 2.62 13.03 -20.94
C PHE A 808 2.62 12.30 -19.59
N TYR A 809 2.97 11.03 -19.63
CA TYR A 809 3.14 10.19 -18.45
C TYR A 809 4.28 9.21 -18.67
N ILE A 810 5.08 8.98 -17.62
CA ILE A 810 6.16 8.01 -17.64
C ILE A 810 5.78 6.85 -16.73
N ASP A 811 5.48 5.70 -17.32
CA ASP A 811 5.21 4.48 -16.59
C ASP A 811 6.53 3.78 -16.26
N THR A 812 6.94 3.84 -15.02
CA THR A 812 8.14 3.18 -14.47
C THR A 812 7.80 1.88 -13.73
N SER A 813 6.52 1.50 -13.67
CA SER A 813 6.05 0.29 -12.98
C SER A 813 5.91 -0.91 -13.92
N VAL A 814 6.65 -0.90 -15.04
CA VAL A 814 6.60 -1.95 -16.06
C VAL A 814 7.72 -2.98 -15.89
N SER A 815 7.42 -4.24 -16.18
CA SER A 815 8.38 -5.34 -16.16
C SER A 815 9.02 -5.61 -17.53
N SER A 816 8.53 -4.97 -18.59
CA SER A 816 9.06 -4.96 -19.96
C SER A 816 8.52 -3.74 -20.71
N PHE A 817 8.91 -3.51 -21.96
CA PHE A 817 8.32 -2.44 -22.78
C PHE A 817 6.98 -2.85 -23.40
N ALA A 818 6.69 -4.15 -23.50
CA ALA A 818 5.53 -4.73 -24.18
C ALA A 818 4.22 -4.52 -23.38
N TYR A 819 3.70 -3.29 -23.41
CA TYR A 819 2.42 -2.91 -22.80
C TYR A 819 1.61 -2.02 -23.73
N CYS A 820 0.29 -2.15 -23.61
CA CYS A 820 -0.69 -1.32 -24.29
C CYS A 820 -1.30 -0.31 -23.34
N TYR A 821 -1.58 0.90 -23.81
CA TYR A 821 -2.11 1.99 -23.01
C TYR A 821 -3.38 2.55 -23.61
N ARG A 822 -4.28 3.01 -22.75
CA ARG A 822 -5.42 3.87 -23.05
C ARG A 822 -5.46 5.01 -22.05
N ILE A 823 -6.04 6.13 -22.43
CA ILE A 823 -6.27 7.25 -21.54
C ILE A 823 -7.70 7.77 -21.68
N SER A 824 -8.22 8.37 -20.63
CA SER A 824 -9.39 9.24 -20.66
C SER A 824 -9.04 10.60 -20.07
N ALA A 825 -9.72 11.63 -20.50
CA ALA A 825 -9.68 12.96 -19.90
C ALA A 825 -10.82 13.07 -18.88
N VAL A 826 -10.57 13.77 -17.78
CA VAL A 826 -11.56 14.10 -16.76
C VAL A 826 -11.61 15.60 -16.61
N ASP A 827 -12.78 16.19 -16.61
CA ASP A 827 -12.99 17.62 -16.39
C ASP A 827 -13.07 17.97 -14.91
N ARG A 828 -13.24 19.25 -14.61
CA ARG A 828 -13.39 19.73 -13.24
C ARG A 828 -14.72 19.34 -12.59
N SER A 829 -15.72 18.97 -13.39
CA SER A 829 -17.02 18.46 -12.95
C SER A 829 -17.04 16.94 -12.79
N LEU A 830 -15.89 16.28 -13.00
CA LEU A 830 -15.64 14.85 -12.91
C LEU A 830 -16.32 14.03 -14.02
N ASN A 831 -16.76 14.64 -15.12
CA ASN A 831 -17.16 13.90 -16.30
C ASN A 831 -15.92 13.30 -16.96
N GLU A 832 -16.01 12.05 -17.39
CA GLU A 832 -14.93 11.31 -18.02
C GLU A 832 -15.21 11.12 -19.51
N SER A 833 -14.22 11.40 -20.36
CA SER A 833 -14.31 11.16 -21.80
C SER A 833 -14.36 9.67 -22.11
N GLU A 834 -14.67 9.33 -23.35
CA GLU A 834 -14.38 8.00 -23.89
C GLU A 834 -12.88 7.70 -23.81
N LEU A 835 -12.54 6.42 -23.62
CA LEU A 835 -11.14 5.95 -23.64
C LEU A 835 -10.56 6.13 -25.05
N SER A 836 -9.29 6.56 -25.12
CA SER A 836 -8.53 6.59 -26.35
C SER A 836 -8.46 5.21 -27.03
N ASP A 837 -8.14 5.17 -28.31
CA ASP A 837 -7.78 3.91 -28.93
C ASP A 837 -6.51 3.33 -28.28
N PRO A 838 -6.39 2.00 -28.16
CA PRO A 838 -5.23 1.40 -27.53
C PRO A 838 -3.98 1.60 -28.39
N ILE A 839 -2.89 2.04 -27.80
CA ILE A 839 -1.57 2.08 -28.42
C ILE A 839 -0.61 1.23 -27.61
N CYS A 840 0.15 0.39 -28.27
CA CYS A 840 1.08 -0.53 -27.63
C CYS A 840 2.54 -0.12 -27.95
N ASN A 841 3.39 -0.20 -26.94
CA ASN A 841 4.82 -0.31 -27.13
C ASN A 841 5.21 -1.78 -27.20
N ASP A 842 6.37 -2.09 -27.74
CA ASP A 842 6.82 -3.47 -27.86
C ASP A 842 8.28 -3.61 -27.45
N ASN A 843 8.65 -4.82 -27.10
CA ASN A 843 10.02 -5.19 -26.79
C ASN A 843 10.87 -5.25 -28.08
N CYS A 844 12.19 -5.17 -27.92
CA CYS A 844 13.16 -5.33 -28.97
C CYS A 844 13.81 -6.73 -28.87
N PRO A 845 13.17 -7.77 -29.43
CA PRO A 845 13.61 -9.14 -29.26
C PRO A 845 14.86 -9.46 -30.07
N TYR A 846 15.78 -10.19 -29.46
CA TYR A 846 16.97 -10.66 -30.11
C TYR A 846 17.40 -12.03 -29.62
N TYR A 847 17.86 -12.88 -30.51
CA TYR A 847 18.43 -14.19 -30.20
C TYR A 847 19.38 -14.65 -31.29
N GLU A 848 20.60 -15.01 -30.92
CA GLU A 848 21.63 -15.52 -31.81
C GLU A 848 22.44 -16.63 -31.16
N LEU A 849 22.82 -17.63 -31.93
CA LEU A 849 23.65 -18.75 -31.51
C LEU A 849 25.04 -18.62 -32.14
N PRO A 850 26.12 -18.96 -31.43
CA PRO A 850 27.46 -19.04 -32.01
C PRO A 850 27.51 -20.18 -33.04
N ASN A 851 28.43 -20.08 -33.98
CA ASN A 851 28.59 -21.06 -35.04
C ASN A 851 29.75 -22.04 -34.82
N VAL A 852 30.43 -21.99 -33.68
CA VAL A 852 31.52 -22.88 -33.29
C VAL A 852 31.56 -23.03 -31.77
N PHE A 853 31.86 -24.24 -31.29
CA PHE A 853 32.16 -24.47 -29.87
C PHE A 853 33.15 -25.66 -29.75
N THR A 854 33.84 -25.70 -28.58
CA THR A 854 35.00 -26.56 -28.35
C THR A 854 34.88 -27.28 -27.00
N PRO A 855 34.05 -28.35 -26.88
CA PRO A 855 33.86 -29.05 -25.60
C PRO A 855 35.11 -29.89 -25.27
N ASN A 856 36.18 -29.23 -24.84
CA ASN A 856 37.47 -29.81 -24.47
C ASN A 856 37.76 -29.75 -22.98
N GLY A 857 36.86 -29.10 -22.18
CA GLY A 857 36.93 -28.99 -20.74
C GLY A 857 37.93 -27.93 -20.24
N ASP A 858 38.31 -26.96 -21.08
CA ASP A 858 39.20 -25.86 -20.65
C ASP A 858 38.45 -24.64 -20.04
N GLY A 859 37.13 -24.75 -19.98
CA GLY A 859 36.27 -23.67 -19.48
C GLY A 859 35.94 -22.60 -20.52
N CYS A 860 36.36 -22.80 -21.78
CA CYS A 860 36.21 -21.87 -22.90
C CYS A 860 35.44 -22.47 -24.06
N ASN A 861 34.26 -21.89 -24.39
CA ASN A 861 33.39 -22.38 -25.46
C ASN A 861 33.06 -23.89 -25.38
N ASP A 862 33.07 -24.44 -24.17
CA ASP A 862 32.74 -25.84 -23.95
C ASP A 862 31.28 -26.18 -24.27
N LEU A 863 30.40 -25.19 -24.23
CA LEU A 863 28.98 -25.33 -24.52
C LEU A 863 28.57 -24.46 -25.70
N LEU A 864 27.70 -24.97 -26.54
CA LEU A 864 26.94 -24.17 -27.47
C LEU A 864 25.82 -23.51 -26.71
N SER A 865 26.00 -22.27 -26.37
CA SER A 865 25.06 -21.46 -25.61
C SER A 865 24.71 -20.18 -26.36
N ALA A 866 23.46 -19.69 -26.21
CA ALA A 866 23.11 -18.39 -26.76
C ALA A 866 23.92 -17.30 -26.03
N TYR A 867 24.23 -16.24 -26.76
CA TYR A 867 24.97 -15.12 -26.18
C TYR A 867 24.21 -14.51 -24.98
N SER A 868 24.93 -14.23 -23.90
CA SER A 868 24.37 -13.69 -22.65
C SER A 868 25.44 -12.94 -21.83
N ASP A 869 25.02 -12.18 -20.84
CA ASP A 869 25.84 -11.57 -19.80
C ASP A 869 26.40 -12.58 -18.79
N ARG A 870 25.87 -13.81 -18.75
CA ARG A 870 26.30 -14.91 -17.85
C ARG A 870 27.79 -15.21 -17.94
N ASN A 871 28.38 -14.95 -19.10
CA ASN A 871 29.80 -15.20 -19.35
C ASN A 871 30.72 -14.05 -18.92
N LEU A 872 30.18 -12.95 -18.37
CA LEU A 872 30.95 -11.80 -17.89
C LEU A 872 31.51 -11.98 -16.47
N SER A 873 30.99 -12.92 -15.69
CA SER A 873 31.34 -13.13 -14.28
C SER A 873 32.49 -14.13 -14.05
N GLY A 874 33.25 -14.50 -15.08
CA GLY A 874 34.35 -15.43 -14.96
C GLY A 874 35.53 -14.87 -14.15
N GLU A 875 35.68 -15.38 -12.92
CA GLU A 875 36.93 -15.24 -12.16
C GLU A 875 38.11 -15.81 -12.95
N GLU A 876 39.23 -15.10 -12.95
CA GLU A 876 40.60 -15.42 -13.44
C GLU A 876 40.72 -16.63 -14.36
N GLY A 877 40.68 -16.37 -15.67
CA GLY A 877 40.96 -17.37 -16.72
C GLY A 877 39.91 -17.38 -17.82
N GLY A 878 38.91 -16.53 -17.79
CA GLY A 878 37.81 -16.49 -18.76
C GLY A 878 38.26 -16.13 -20.16
N CYS A 879 37.69 -16.81 -21.13
CA CYS A 879 37.76 -16.46 -22.56
C CYS A 879 37.24 -15.05 -22.71
N GLY A 880 38.12 -14.12 -23.08
CA GLY A 880 37.72 -12.72 -23.29
C GLY A 880 36.57 -12.64 -24.29
N ILE A 881 35.39 -12.26 -23.79
CA ILE A 881 34.24 -11.96 -24.65
C ILE A 881 34.51 -10.61 -25.28
N SER A 882 34.40 -10.51 -26.59
CA SER A 882 34.51 -9.23 -27.28
C SER A 882 33.29 -8.36 -26.96
N GLU A 883 33.49 -7.04 -26.88
CA GLU A 883 32.39 -6.07 -26.73
C GLU A 883 31.28 -6.31 -27.75
N GLU A 884 31.61 -6.78 -28.95
CA GLU A 884 30.65 -7.16 -30.00
C GLU A 884 29.73 -8.34 -29.58
N ALA A 885 30.19 -9.26 -28.72
CA ALA A 885 29.38 -10.37 -28.24
C ALA A 885 28.28 -9.93 -27.26
N LEU A 886 28.48 -8.83 -26.52
CA LEU A 886 27.51 -8.28 -25.58
C LEU A 886 26.30 -7.67 -26.28
N THR A 887 26.46 -7.11 -27.46
CA THR A 887 25.35 -6.60 -28.26
C THR A 887 24.45 -7.71 -28.81
N LYS A 888 24.96 -8.98 -28.83
CA LYS A 888 24.27 -10.17 -29.35
C LYS A 888 23.55 -10.99 -28.28
N CYS A 889 23.48 -10.53 -27.03
CA CYS A 889 22.83 -11.30 -25.98
C CYS A 889 21.33 -11.51 -26.25
N ALA A 890 20.81 -12.65 -25.78
CA ALA A 890 19.38 -12.97 -25.83
C ALA A 890 18.55 -11.92 -25.06
N ARG A 891 17.54 -11.35 -25.74
CA ARG A 891 16.66 -10.33 -25.16
C ARG A 891 15.20 -10.66 -25.45
N PHE A 892 14.37 -10.56 -24.42
CA PHE A 892 12.92 -10.76 -24.49
C PHE A 892 12.54 -12.10 -25.13
N VAL A 893 13.24 -13.16 -24.74
CA VAL A 893 12.98 -14.55 -25.18
C VAL A 893 12.12 -15.22 -24.12
N ASP A 894 11.00 -15.80 -24.52
CA ASP A 894 10.11 -16.59 -23.66
C ASP A 894 10.49 -18.06 -23.65
N SER A 895 10.63 -18.66 -24.82
CA SER A 895 10.97 -20.07 -24.94
C SER A 895 11.77 -20.40 -26.22
N VAL A 896 12.48 -21.53 -26.21
CA VAL A 896 13.30 -22.02 -27.29
C VAL A 896 13.08 -23.51 -27.49
N ILE A 897 12.78 -23.94 -28.72
CA ILE A 897 12.82 -25.34 -29.15
C ILE A 897 14.01 -25.48 -30.10
N PHE A 898 14.99 -26.29 -29.72
CA PHE A 898 16.24 -26.42 -30.47
C PHE A 898 16.47 -27.87 -30.91
N ARG A 899 16.77 -28.10 -32.21
CA ARG A 899 17.05 -29.41 -32.78
C ARG A 899 18.32 -29.38 -33.60
N VAL A 900 19.17 -30.38 -33.40
CA VAL A 900 20.44 -30.52 -34.12
C VAL A 900 20.41 -31.75 -35.02
N TYR A 901 20.91 -31.58 -36.22
CA TYR A 901 20.95 -32.61 -37.25
C TYR A 901 22.40 -32.86 -37.75
N ASN A 902 22.74 -34.13 -37.98
CA ASN A 902 23.99 -34.47 -38.61
C ASN A 902 23.95 -34.17 -40.15
N ARG A 903 25.08 -34.32 -40.84
CA ARG A 903 25.20 -34.08 -42.26
C ARG A 903 24.28 -34.93 -43.17
N TRP A 904 23.67 -35.95 -42.63
CA TRP A 904 22.72 -36.82 -43.35
C TRP A 904 21.26 -36.48 -43.05
N GLY A 905 21.03 -35.43 -42.28
CA GLY A 905 19.69 -34.97 -41.91
C GLY A 905 19.02 -35.74 -40.76
N GLN A 906 19.77 -36.59 -40.08
CA GLN A 906 19.27 -37.32 -38.91
C GLN A 906 19.39 -36.41 -37.68
N GLU A 907 18.32 -36.27 -36.89
CA GLU A 907 18.31 -35.57 -35.62
C GLU A 907 19.21 -36.30 -34.62
N VAL A 908 20.09 -35.54 -33.96
CA VAL A 908 21.04 -36.05 -32.97
C VAL A 908 20.85 -35.48 -31.60
N TYR A 909 20.22 -34.31 -31.54
CA TYR A 909 19.94 -33.65 -30.27
C TYR A 909 18.67 -32.81 -30.40
N ASN A 910 17.85 -32.79 -29.34
CA ASN A 910 16.74 -31.90 -29.20
C ASN A 910 16.71 -31.30 -27.76
N TYR A 911 16.17 -30.10 -27.66
CA TYR A 911 16.12 -29.35 -26.42
C TYR A 911 14.90 -28.44 -26.45
N GLU A 912 14.22 -28.33 -25.32
CA GLU A 912 13.14 -27.35 -25.08
C GLU A 912 13.48 -26.63 -23.80
N GLY A 913 13.46 -25.29 -23.80
CA GLY A 913 13.74 -24.47 -22.65
C GLY A 913 12.93 -23.19 -22.68
N SER A 914 12.66 -22.63 -21.50
CA SER A 914 11.92 -21.37 -21.35
C SER A 914 12.44 -20.56 -20.19
N THR A 915 12.05 -19.28 -20.12
CA THR A 915 12.32 -18.42 -18.96
C THR A 915 11.52 -18.84 -17.72
N SER A 916 10.49 -19.64 -17.91
CA SER A 916 9.65 -20.21 -16.84
C SER A 916 10.07 -21.64 -16.46
N ASP A 917 11.04 -22.26 -17.18
CA ASP A 917 11.54 -23.60 -16.87
C ASP A 917 12.83 -23.51 -16.03
N ASP A 918 12.78 -24.01 -14.81
CA ASP A 918 13.89 -23.96 -13.86
C ASP A 918 15.04 -24.92 -14.21
N VAL A 919 14.77 -25.90 -15.06
CA VAL A 919 15.75 -26.94 -15.46
C VAL A 919 16.36 -26.64 -16.81
N ASN A 920 15.55 -26.18 -17.77
CA ASN A 920 15.93 -25.96 -19.15
C ASN A 920 15.84 -24.46 -19.50
N SER A 921 16.97 -23.77 -19.46
CA SER A 921 17.05 -22.34 -19.75
C SER A 921 16.90 -22.03 -21.25
N ILE A 922 16.59 -20.78 -21.57
CA ILE A 922 16.57 -20.30 -22.98
C ILE A 922 17.95 -20.35 -23.69
N TYR A 923 19.03 -20.61 -22.95
CA TYR A 923 20.40 -20.55 -23.48
C TYR A 923 20.89 -21.85 -24.14
N ILE A 924 20.18 -22.96 -23.98
CA ILE A 924 20.45 -24.28 -24.55
C ILE A 924 21.59 -25.04 -23.83
N ASP A 925 22.77 -24.46 -23.69
CA ASP A 925 23.97 -25.01 -23.01
C ASP A 925 24.34 -26.44 -23.46
N TRP A 926 24.36 -26.71 -24.77
CA TRP A 926 24.64 -28.03 -25.37
C TRP A 926 26.14 -28.33 -25.40
N ASP A 927 26.56 -29.44 -24.82
CA ASP A 927 27.96 -29.91 -24.71
C ASP A 927 28.45 -30.81 -25.87
N GLY A 928 27.65 -30.97 -26.92
CA GLY A 928 27.95 -31.81 -28.04
C GLY A 928 27.77 -33.34 -27.82
N ILE A 929 26.90 -33.69 -26.83
CA ILE A 929 26.45 -35.05 -26.57
C ILE A 929 25.08 -35.24 -27.23
N ASP A 930 24.81 -36.45 -27.76
CA ASP A 930 23.52 -36.79 -28.37
C ASP A 930 22.48 -37.16 -27.28
N ASN A 931 21.20 -37.24 -27.63
CA ASN A 931 20.11 -37.62 -26.72
C ASN A 931 20.29 -39.02 -26.07
N SER A 932 21.25 -39.84 -26.53
CA SER A 932 21.57 -41.14 -25.97
C SER A 932 22.78 -41.11 -25.04
N GLY A 933 23.34 -39.92 -24.76
CA GLY A 933 24.50 -39.72 -23.88
C GLY A 933 25.86 -40.02 -24.59
N ASN A 934 25.92 -40.11 -25.94
CA ASN A 934 27.15 -40.37 -26.64
C ASN A 934 27.76 -39.07 -27.17
N GLN A 935 29.08 -38.93 -27.04
CA GLN A 935 29.81 -37.79 -27.60
C GLN A 935 29.76 -37.82 -29.13
N LEU A 936 29.37 -36.70 -29.70
CA LEU A 936 29.39 -36.51 -31.17
C LEU A 936 30.80 -36.22 -31.65
N SER A 937 31.11 -36.65 -32.88
CA SER A 937 32.43 -36.43 -33.49
C SER A 937 32.61 -35.01 -33.97
N THR A 938 33.86 -34.52 -34.02
CA THR A 938 34.21 -33.23 -34.63
C THR A 938 33.62 -33.14 -36.02
N GLY A 939 32.95 -32.04 -36.36
CA GLY A 939 32.30 -31.82 -37.64
C GLY A 939 31.28 -30.71 -37.64
N VAL A 940 30.65 -30.49 -38.77
CA VAL A 940 29.57 -29.53 -38.97
C VAL A 940 28.23 -30.21 -38.70
N TYR A 941 27.42 -29.60 -37.85
CA TYR A 941 26.05 -29.98 -37.58
C TYR A 941 25.12 -28.84 -37.97
N TYR A 942 23.89 -29.16 -38.33
CA TYR A 942 22.88 -28.18 -38.71
C TYR A 942 21.86 -28.07 -37.60
N TYR A 943 21.35 -26.86 -37.31
CA TYR A 943 20.34 -26.70 -36.33
C TYR A 943 19.10 -25.94 -36.81
N VAL A 944 18.01 -26.18 -36.16
CA VAL A 944 16.77 -25.41 -36.25
C VAL A 944 16.39 -25.01 -34.83
N ALA A 945 16.27 -23.70 -34.58
CA ALA A 945 15.77 -23.15 -33.33
C ALA A 945 14.47 -22.39 -33.60
N GLU A 946 13.41 -22.77 -32.91
CA GLU A 946 12.14 -22.03 -32.86
C GLU A 946 12.15 -21.23 -31.58
N VAL A 947 12.27 -19.91 -31.69
CA VAL A 947 12.41 -18.98 -30.57
C VAL A 947 11.15 -18.20 -30.46
N THR A 948 10.48 -18.30 -29.30
CA THR A 948 9.30 -17.51 -28.97
C THR A 948 9.73 -16.32 -28.12
N PHE A 949 9.25 -15.13 -28.47
CA PHE A 949 9.62 -13.87 -27.83
C PHE A 949 8.46 -13.30 -27.02
N ASP A 950 8.78 -12.61 -25.93
CA ASP A 950 7.85 -11.80 -25.14
C ASP A 950 7.61 -10.45 -25.84
N ILE A 951 6.63 -10.42 -26.74
CA ILE A 951 6.23 -9.24 -27.52
C ILE A 951 4.71 -9.14 -27.62
N VAL A 952 4.20 -7.93 -27.83
CA VAL A 952 2.75 -7.70 -28.05
C VAL A 952 2.31 -8.20 -29.41
N SER A 953 3.20 -8.17 -30.40
CA SER A 953 2.92 -8.62 -31.77
C SER A 953 2.42 -10.07 -31.81
N PRO A 954 1.42 -10.41 -32.67
CA PRO A 954 0.90 -11.78 -32.76
C PRO A 954 1.92 -12.81 -33.30
N ASN A 955 2.97 -12.35 -33.99
CA ASN A 955 4.01 -13.23 -34.52
C ASN A 955 5.17 -13.43 -33.55
N LYS A 956 4.86 -14.07 -32.42
CA LYS A 956 5.82 -14.24 -31.33
C LYS A 956 6.95 -15.21 -31.62
N THR A 957 6.80 -16.17 -32.57
CA THR A 957 7.79 -17.22 -32.81
C THR A 957 8.57 -16.97 -34.10
N LYS A 958 9.90 -17.05 -34.05
CA LYS A 958 10.82 -16.93 -35.15
C LYS A 958 11.64 -18.22 -35.29
N THR A 959 11.73 -18.76 -36.50
CA THR A 959 12.56 -19.95 -36.79
C THR A 959 13.93 -19.51 -37.27
N LEU A 960 14.97 -19.85 -36.53
CA LEU A 960 16.38 -19.68 -36.90
C LEU A 960 16.92 -21.00 -37.41
N LYS A 961 17.67 -20.95 -38.53
CA LYS A 961 18.34 -22.12 -39.11
C LYS A 961 19.79 -21.78 -39.37
N GLY A 962 20.67 -22.64 -38.92
CA GLY A 962 22.08 -22.43 -39.05
C GLY A 962 22.89 -23.71 -39.02
N TRP A 963 24.19 -23.53 -38.90
CA TRP A 963 25.13 -24.62 -38.71
C TRP A 963 26.07 -24.27 -37.55
N VAL A 964 26.59 -25.30 -36.91
CA VAL A 964 27.57 -25.17 -35.84
C VAL A 964 28.71 -26.17 -36.08
N HIS A 965 29.92 -25.70 -35.82
CA HIS A 965 31.12 -26.53 -35.91
C HIS A 965 31.53 -27.00 -34.50
N LEU A 966 31.37 -28.29 -34.24
CA LEU A 966 31.86 -28.94 -33.06
C LEU A 966 33.32 -29.33 -33.29
N ILE A 967 34.25 -28.85 -32.48
CA ILE A 967 35.68 -29.11 -32.54
C ILE A 967 36.09 -29.67 -31.17
N ARG A 968 36.64 -30.90 -31.18
CA ARG A 968 37.17 -31.58 -29.97
C ARG A 968 38.65 -31.80 -30.11
#